data_b2a7820c8cc35b9c61c9483b655b7840
#
_entry.id   b2a7820c8cc35b9c61c9483b655b7840
#
_cell.length_a   1.000
_cell.length_b   1.000
_cell.length_c   1.000
_cell.angle_alpha   90.00
_cell.angle_beta   90.00
_cell.angle_gamma   90.00
#
_symmetry.space_group_name_H-M   'P 1'
#
loop_
_entity.id
_entity.type
_entity.pdbx_description
1 polymer ?
#
loop_
_entity_poly.entity_id
_entity_poly.type
_entity_poly.pdbx_seq_one_letter_code
_entity_poly.pdbx_strand_id
1 'polypeptide(L)'
;MKKNYTLLFSILSMVSNLQAQENAKLDTKREYQKTLRMDKGSSREKALNIIESTYGLDKNNQFRISSTTSDITGFTHERHQQYYKGLKVEFGTVITHEKNGLVESLNAELYNAKSLDLTPKLSSQKCFEYALKYANAQKYLWEDIEQSKVVDYQKPNGELVIFPDSNSGKIYLAYKYDIYSIKPISRKEIYINANTGALLYENPLIKHFYNKLASKNQIEQVGKQVEGIILSPSTALVTANAATRYSGNRNIETTLDTNTNRYILSDQTRGNGIVTYNCAGAGYTNTHFTDNDNNWTAAEFHNTAKDDAGLDAHWGAEKTYDFWKNIFNRNSFDDKGTLIKSYVNANLTAIDPTNTSNDNAFWNSQFMTYGSGTTFDALTAIDICGHEIGHAVCDYTARLAYKNQSGAMNEGFSDIWGACIEQYAKNGNLNAGTDTASPGTLAVWKIGEDIGDSLRSMSYPNTKRDPDTFLGRYYADTQDDSGVAIECTTPNDSNDQCGVHTNSGVLNHWFYILTAGKSGTNNASQANGGPDVYNVQGIGMAKAAQIAYYAERDYLTPNSTFMDCRNATIAVASSLYCSSSQEVQSVINAWYAVNVGNAYNSFPNDIVLKSLNGGNINVNCGVPYSPTVTFENGGTNAINNVTINYNIDGGANSTLNWVGNLAQCEQGTQAININGLTRGYHILNVTTTITNDGLATNNTKSMVILVNDAGSINSTNTFNTNNDVLVSIDKGGANSTVWERGSINKTKLSIVATGNSPGYSTKLVGNYPDKTTSYLVSQCYNLSNYSNAKVSFDMAFDLEPNWDIIYFEYSTNNGATWTPLGNMGSTWYNSSRIPDTNDCFNCIGRQWTGDYTTAPAGGNGNNGNKRNYSHSLAEVGAASNAIFRFTFIADEASNQEGVFIDNFVIQGTLANETNNFDKFEIFPNPSNGKFAITLSTDQEVKIQIYDLGGRNVFEKKYEVNGSEFNNEIDLSNISSGVYILNIESKNKKESRRIIVN
;
A
#
# COMPACT_ATOMS: atom_id res chain seq x y z
N MET A 1 11.08 27.04 -50.20
CA MET A 1 11.18 26.97 -48.76
C MET A 1 9.81 26.88 -48.14
N LYS A 2 9.25 25.71 -48.07
CA LYS A 2 8.04 25.33 -47.35
C LYS A 2 8.22 23.86 -47.03
N LYS A 3 8.45 23.52 -45.74
CA LYS A 3 8.17 22.21 -45.17
C LYS A 3 8.59 22.26 -43.69
N ASN A 4 7.72 21.73 -42.87
CA ASN A 4 7.84 21.35 -41.46
C ASN A 4 7.11 22.24 -40.45
N TYR A 5 5.78 22.17 -40.47
CA TYR A 5 4.91 22.43 -39.34
C TYR A 5 3.69 21.50 -39.44
N THR A 6 3.86 20.20 -39.28
CA THR A 6 2.74 19.24 -39.25
C THR A 6 3.05 18.02 -38.38
N LEU A 7 3.65 18.21 -37.24
CA LEU A 7 3.85 17.09 -36.29
C LEU A 7 3.62 17.45 -34.80
N LEU A 8 3.04 18.61 -34.52
CA LEU A 8 2.77 19.04 -33.15
C LEU A 8 1.27 19.14 -32.83
N PHE A 9 0.37 18.77 -33.76
CA PHE A 9 -1.08 18.88 -33.54
C PHE A 9 -1.80 17.55 -33.34
N SER A 10 -1.11 16.41 -33.45
CA SER A 10 -1.74 15.08 -33.25
C SER A 10 -1.66 14.50 -31.86
N ILE A 11 -0.91 15.12 -30.93
CA ILE A 11 -0.81 14.63 -29.54
C ILE A 11 -1.84 15.32 -28.62
N LEU A 12 -2.35 16.49 -29.01
CA LEU A 12 -3.36 17.22 -28.23
C LEU A 12 -4.80 16.77 -28.50
N SER A 13 -5.07 15.97 -29.52
CA SER A 13 -6.43 15.54 -29.87
C SER A 13 -6.85 14.18 -29.34
N MET A 14 -5.96 13.41 -28.72
CA MET A 14 -6.31 12.11 -28.13
C MET A 14 -6.63 12.13 -26.63
N VAL A 15 -6.38 13.23 -25.94
CA VAL A 15 -6.80 13.43 -24.55
C VAL A 15 -8.28 13.86 -24.44
N SER A 16 -8.87 14.30 -25.55
CA SER A 16 -10.21 14.91 -25.56
C SER A 16 -11.39 13.96 -25.79
N ASN A 17 -11.18 12.70 -26.16
CA ASN A 17 -12.29 11.84 -26.59
C ASN A 17 -12.90 10.95 -25.50
N LEU A 18 -12.30 10.87 -24.30
CA LEU A 18 -12.99 10.29 -23.12
C LEU A 18 -13.77 11.35 -22.32
N GLN A 19 -13.48 12.64 -22.52
CA GLN A 19 -14.27 13.75 -22.01
C GLN A 19 -15.45 14.13 -22.91
N ALA A 20 -15.52 13.65 -24.15
CA ALA A 20 -16.52 14.09 -25.12
C ALA A 20 -17.92 13.45 -24.93
N GLN A 21 -18.10 12.50 -24.02
CA GLN A 21 -19.43 12.00 -23.67
C GLN A 21 -19.93 12.44 -22.29
N GLU A 22 -19.14 13.10 -21.49
CA GLU A 22 -19.56 13.78 -20.27
C GLU A 22 -19.84 15.25 -20.54
N ASN A 23 -20.78 15.53 -21.43
CA ASN A 23 -21.28 16.88 -21.58
C ASN A 23 -22.10 17.28 -20.37
N ALA A 24 -21.50 18.19 -19.61
CA ALA A 24 -22.19 19.24 -18.88
C ALA A 24 -23.14 18.84 -17.75
N LYS A 25 -22.61 18.27 -16.71
CA LYS A 25 -23.04 18.62 -15.38
C LYS A 25 -21.81 18.65 -14.49
N LEU A 26 -21.20 19.79 -14.41
CA LEU A 26 -20.21 20.24 -13.42
C LEU A 26 -18.70 20.11 -13.71
N ASP A 27 -18.14 21.27 -13.58
CA ASP A 27 -16.82 21.69 -13.09
C ASP A 27 -15.62 21.64 -14.07
N THR A 28 -15.68 22.53 -15.06
CA THR A 28 -14.52 22.89 -15.90
C THR A 28 -13.45 23.74 -15.18
N LYS A 29 -13.56 23.96 -13.87
CA LYS A 29 -12.72 24.92 -13.13
C LYS A 29 -11.58 24.32 -12.33
N ARG A 30 -11.49 22.99 -12.19
CA ARG A 30 -10.45 22.36 -11.36
C ARG A 30 -9.28 21.86 -12.17
N GLU A 31 -8.41 22.77 -12.61
CA GLU A 31 -7.20 22.42 -13.34
C GLU A 31 -6.17 21.61 -12.53
N TYR A 32 -6.30 21.59 -11.19
CA TYR A 32 -5.37 20.92 -10.30
C TYR A 32 -5.69 19.44 -10.03
N GLN A 33 -6.87 18.94 -10.41
CA GLN A 33 -7.23 17.52 -10.29
C GLN A 33 -7.36 16.87 -11.65
N LYS A 34 -6.65 15.76 -11.87
CA LYS A 34 -6.69 15.01 -13.13
C LYS A 34 -6.48 13.52 -12.90
N THR A 35 -7.24 12.71 -13.63
CA THR A 35 -6.96 11.29 -13.82
C THR A 35 -6.37 11.10 -15.21
N LEU A 36 -5.18 10.50 -15.28
CA LEU A 36 -4.52 10.20 -16.55
C LEU A 36 -4.41 8.70 -16.74
N ARG A 37 -4.80 8.21 -17.92
CA ARG A 37 -4.56 6.83 -18.35
C ARG A 37 -3.37 6.79 -19.28
N MET A 38 -2.55 5.75 -19.16
CA MET A 38 -1.41 5.49 -20.02
C MET A 38 -1.81 4.46 -21.05
N ASP A 39 -2.04 4.85 -22.30
CA ASP A 39 -2.54 3.96 -23.37
C ASP A 39 -1.75 2.66 -23.55
N LYS A 40 -0.45 2.68 -23.23
CA LYS A 40 0.44 1.51 -23.34
C LYS A 40 1.17 1.16 -22.04
N GLY A 41 0.72 1.71 -20.89
CA GLY A 41 1.50 1.71 -19.69
C GLY A 41 2.81 2.53 -19.84
N SER A 42 3.37 2.96 -18.75
CA SER A 42 4.61 3.75 -18.75
C SER A 42 5.45 3.36 -17.55
N SER A 43 6.76 3.50 -17.66
CA SER A 43 7.58 3.48 -16.45
C SER A 43 7.12 4.59 -15.51
N ARG A 44 7.33 4.40 -14.21
CA ARG A 44 6.95 5.40 -13.20
C ARG A 44 7.55 6.76 -13.49
N GLU A 45 8.83 6.83 -13.81
CA GLU A 45 9.52 8.08 -14.16
C GLU A 45 8.84 8.78 -15.34
N LYS A 46 8.55 8.05 -16.41
CA LYS A 46 7.88 8.61 -17.57
C LYS A 46 6.45 9.07 -17.24
N ALA A 47 5.72 8.33 -16.41
CA ALA A 47 4.39 8.71 -15.95
C ALA A 47 4.43 10.00 -15.10
N LEU A 48 5.39 10.13 -14.20
CA LEU A 48 5.61 11.36 -13.42
C LEU A 48 6.06 12.53 -14.29
N ASN A 49 6.93 12.32 -15.27
CA ASN A 49 7.32 13.36 -16.24
C ASN A 49 6.14 13.84 -17.11
N ILE A 50 5.24 12.93 -17.47
CA ILE A 50 4.00 13.30 -18.19
C ILE A 50 3.12 14.17 -17.28
N ILE A 51 2.96 13.80 -16.02
CA ILE A 51 2.17 14.60 -15.08
C ILE A 51 2.81 15.96 -14.82
N GLU A 52 4.12 16.03 -14.62
CA GLU A 52 4.85 17.30 -14.47
C GLU A 52 4.61 18.23 -15.65
N SER A 53 4.73 17.71 -16.87
CA SER A 53 4.45 18.49 -18.09
C SER A 53 2.98 18.93 -18.18
N THR A 54 2.05 18.06 -17.79
CA THR A 54 0.59 18.32 -17.81
C THR A 54 0.19 19.47 -16.89
N TYR A 55 0.87 19.60 -15.73
CA TYR A 55 0.64 20.67 -14.77
C TYR A 55 1.62 21.86 -14.93
N GLY A 56 2.53 21.81 -15.91
CA GLY A 56 3.54 22.84 -16.13
C GLY A 56 4.51 23.00 -14.97
N LEU A 57 4.78 21.91 -14.24
CA LEU A 57 5.71 21.88 -13.13
C LEU A 57 7.17 21.97 -13.62
N ASP A 58 8.04 22.49 -12.79
CA ASP A 58 9.47 22.55 -13.09
C ASP A 58 10.27 21.52 -12.29
N LYS A 59 11.56 21.39 -12.55
CA LYS A 59 12.47 20.46 -11.90
C LYS A 59 12.66 20.65 -10.38
N ASN A 60 12.10 21.71 -9.80
CA ASN A 60 12.12 21.96 -8.37
C ASN A 60 10.94 21.27 -7.64
N ASN A 61 10.05 20.64 -8.39
CA ASN A 61 9.02 19.79 -7.80
C ASN A 61 9.58 18.40 -7.46
N GLN A 62 9.08 17.85 -6.38
CA GLN A 62 9.50 16.56 -5.83
C GLN A 62 8.27 15.77 -5.41
N PHE A 63 8.28 14.46 -5.65
CA PHE A 63 7.20 13.54 -5.29
C PHE A 63 7.74 12.47 -4.34
N ARG A 64 7.47 12.62 -3.03
CA ARG A 64 7.92 11.66 -2.01
C ARG A 64 6.84 10.64 -1.75
N ILE A 65 7.20 9.36 -1.74
CA ILE A 65 6.26 8.28 -1.41
C ILE A 65 5.81 8.43 0.04
N SER A 66 4.51 8.55 0.25
CA SER A 66 3.89 8.60 1.58
C SER A 66 3.28 7.26 1.98
N SER A 67 2.81 6.47 1.01
CA SER A 67 2.33 5.11 1.25
C SER A 67 2.39 4.26 -0.03
N THR A 68 2.54 2.95 0.16
CA THR A 68 2.43 1.94 -0.91
C THR A 68 1.44 0.88 -0.44
N THR A 69 0.46 0.57 -1.28
CA THR A 69 -0.54 -0.46 -1.03
C THR A 69 -0.63 -1.41 -2.23
N SER A 70 -1.11 -2.62 -2.00
CA SER A 70 -1.47 -3.54 -3.10
C SER A 70 -2.92 -3.95 -2.97
N ASP A 71 -3.60 -4.08 -4.09
CA ASP A 71 -4.96 -4.56 -4.14
C ASP A 71 -5.03 -6.06 -4.49
N ILE A 72 -6.22 -6.63 -4.37
CA ILE A 72 -6.44 -8.06 -4.66
C ILE A 72 -6.40 -8.39 -6.16
N THR A 73 -6.39 -7.39 -7.03
CA THR A 73 -6.29 -7.56 -8.49
C THR A 73 -4.85 -7.49 -8.99
N GLY A 74 -3.90 -7.28 -8.08
CA GLY A 74 -2.45 -7.24 -8.34
C GLY A 74 -1.92 -5.89 -8.79
N PHE A 75 -2.67 -4.80 -8.58
CA PHE A 75 -2.11 -3.46 -8.69
C PHE A 75 -1.32 -3.10 -7.44
N THR A 76 -0.25 -2.37 -7.65
CA THR A 76 0.46 -1.60 -6.62
C THR A 76 0.10 -0.13 -6.79
N HIS A 77 -0.34 0.48 -5.71
CA HIS A 77 -0.68 1.89 -5.66
C HIS A 77 0.35 2.61 -4.80
N GLU A 78 1.02 3.61 -5.36
CA GLU A 78 1.93 4.46 -4.60
C GLU A 78 1.37 5.87 -4.52
N ARG A 79 1.17 6.35 -3.31
CA ARG A 79 0.76 7.72 -3.02
C ARG A 79 1.99 8.56 -2.77
N HIS A 80 2.16 9.65 -3.51
CA HIS A 80 3.28 10.56 -3.43
C HIS A 80 2.80 11.93 -2.96
N GLN A 81 3.50 12.52 -2.00
CA GLN A 81 3.31 13.90 -1.56
C GLN A 81 4.14 14.84 -2.42
N GLN A 82 3.54 15.93 -2.91
CA GLN A 82 4.25 16.98 -3.64
C GLN A 82 5.04 17.88 -2.70
N TYR A 83 6.27 18.18 -3.07
CA TYR A 83 7.11 19.23 -2.49
C TYR A 83 7.60 20.16 -3.58
N TYR A 84 7.90 21.40 -3.23
CA TYR A 84 8.53 22.37 -4.13
C TYR A 84 9.69 23.06 -3.40
N LYS A 85 10.91 22.92 -3.93
CA LYS A 85 12.16 23.38 -3.28
C LYS A 85 12.25 22.98 -1.80
N GLY A 86 11.91 21.74 -1.49
CA GLY A 86 11.93 21.18 -0.15
C GLY A 86 10.74 21.51 0.76
N LEU A 87 9.88 22.48 0.40
CA LEU A 87 8.66 22.77 1.15
C LEU A 87 7.50 21.89 0.71
N LYS A 88 6.78 21.33 1.67
CA LYS A 88 5.58 20.54 1.44
C LYS A 88 4.51 21.42 0.76
N VAL A 89 3.91 20.91 -0.31
CA VAL A 89 2.71 21.49 -0.92
C VAL A 89 1.51 20.80 -0.32
N GLU A 90 0.74 21.49 0.51
CA GLU A 90 -0.45 20.94 1.13
C GLU A 90 -1.43 20.44 0.07
N PHE A 91 -2.08 19.30 0.34
CA PHE A 91 -2.97 18.59 -0.59
C PHE A 91 -2.29 18.04 -1.85
N GLY A 92 -1.10 18.51 -2.22
CA GLY A 92 -0.39 18.07 -3.43
C GLY A 92 -0.09 16.58 -3.39
N THR A 93 -0.82 15.80 -4.18
CA THR A 93 -0.78 14.33 -4.15
C THR A 93 -0.81 13.75 -5.56
N VAL A 94 0.03 12.72 -5.81
CA VAL A 94 -0.09 11.83 -6.98
C VAL A 94 -0.23 10.41 -6.50
N ILE A 95 -1.16 9.67 -7.07
CA ILE A 95 -1.31 8.24 -6.84
C ILE A 95 -1.06 7.53 -8.16
N THR A 96 -0.04 6.68 -8.23
CA THR A 96 0.24 5.83 -9.38
C THR A 96 -0.38 4.46 -9.19
N HIS A 97 -0.99 3.92 -10.26
CA HIS A 97 -1.56 2.57 -10.29
C HIS A 97 -0.70 1.72 -11.22
N GLU A 98 0.15 0.90 -10.64
CA GLU A 98 1.13 0.09 -11.35
C GLU A 98 0.73 -1.38 -11.39
N LYS A 99 0.83 -1.98 -12.56
CA LYS A 99 0.66 -3.42 -12.76
C LYS A 99 1.70 -3.94 -13.73
N ASN A 100 2.27 -5.10 -13.46
CA ASN A 100 3.28 -5.73 -14.30
C ASN A 100 4.50 -4.83 -14.58
N GLY A 101 4.91 -4.00 -13.61
CA GLY A 101 6.05 -3.11 -13.73
C GLY A 101 5.77 -1.81 -14.51
N LEU A 102 4.53 -1.55 -14.89
CA LEU A 102 4.14 -0.34 -15.62
C LEU A 102 2.96 0.38 -14.96
N VAL A 103 3.03 1.70 -14.92
CA VAL A 103 1.91 2.55 -14.51
C VAL A 103 0.87 2.54 -15.61
N GLU A 104 -0.32 2.05 -15.32
CA GLU A 104 -1.47 2.03 -16.24
C GLU A 104 -2.31 3.33 -16.14
N SER A 105 -2.38 3.90 -14.95
CA SER A 105 -3.08 5.18 -14.72
C SER A 105 -2.53 5.87 -13.47
N LEU A 106 -2.90 7.12 -13.31
CA LEU A 106 -2.63 7.90 -12.11
C LEU A 106 -3.74 8.89 -11.81
N ASN A 107 -3.94 9.14 -10.52
CA ASN A 107 -4.77 10.22 -10.00
C ASN A 107 -3.86 11.29 -9.43
N ALA A 108 -4.12 12.55 -9.73
CA ALA A 108 -3.28 13.64 -9.27
C ALA A 108 -4.09 14.86 -8.84
N GLU A 109 -3.67 15.42 -7.73
CA GLU A 109 -4.04 16.74 -7.26
C GLU A 109 -2.74 17.52 -7.05
N LEU A 110 -2.37 18.40 -8.00
CA LEU A 110 -1.07 19.05 -8.04
C LEU A 110 -1.17 20.55 -8.27
N TYR A 111 -0.19 21.26 -7.75
CA TYR A 111 -0.18 22.71 -7.73
C TYR A 111 1.14 23.26 -8.23
N ASN A 112 1.08 24.28 -9.10
CA ASN A 112 2.26 24.90 -9.70
C ASN A 112 2.71 26.12 -8.87
N ALA A 113 3.74 25.92 -8.05
CA ALA A 113 4.30 26.95 -7.17
C ALA A 113 5.45 27.75 -7.78
N LYS A 114 5.72 27.63 -9.08
CA LYS A 114 6.88 28.23 -9.78
C LYS A 114 7.05 29.74 -9.57
N SER A 115 5.96 30.48 -9.44
CA SER A 115 5.98 31.94 -9.26
C SER A 115 5.96 32.39 -7.79
N LEU A 116 5.93 31.45 -6.84
CA LEU A 116 5.83 31.77 -5.42
C LEU A 116 7.19 32.18 -4.84
N ASP A 117 7.23 33.36 -4.16
CA ASP A 117 8.37 33.71 -3.32
C ASP A 117 8.31 32.91 -2.02
N LEU A 118 9.33 32.10 -1.74
CA LEU A 118 9.43 31.21 -0.61
C LEU A 118 10.06 31.87 0.64
N THR A 119 10.35 33.18 0.58
CA THR A 119 10.90 33.94 1.70
C THR A 119 9.78 34.50 2.54
N PRO A 120 9.53 33.99 3.76
CA PRO A 120 8.46 34.55 4.62
C PRO A 120 8.81 35.96 5.08
N LYS A 121 7.86 36.89 5.02
CA LYS A 121 7.99 38.24 5.53
C LYS A 121 7.73 38.36 7.04
N LEU A 122 6.98 37.42 7.59
CA LEU A 122 6.68 37.33 9.02
C LEU A 122 7.39 36.08 9.59
N SER A 123 7.83 36.21 10.84
CA SER A 123 8.39 35.07 11.58
C SER A 123 7.29 34.07 11.95
N SER A 124 7.69 32.78 12.17
CA SER A 124 6.78 31.78 12.70
C SER A 124 6.12 32.21 14.01
N GLN A 125 6.88 32.80 14.94
CA GLN A 125 6.33 33.32 16.21
C GLN A 125 5.25 34.37 15.97
N LYS A 126 5.43 35.28 15.01
CA LYS A 126 4.41 36.32 14.72
C LYS A 126 3.16 35.73 14.09
N CYS A 127 3.32 34.77 13.18
CA CYS A 127 2.19 34.02 12.60
C CYS A 127 1.47 33.14 13.63
N PHE A 128 2.19 32.61 14.62
CA PHE A 128 1.57 31.89 15.74
C PHE A 128 0.65 32.81 16.58
N GLU A 129 1.06 34.05 16.86
CA GLU A 129 0.19 35.03 17.54
C GLU A 129 -1.11 35.30 16.76
N TYR A 130 -1.02 35.35 15.41
CA TYR A 130 -2.22 35.44 14.56
C TYR A 130 -3.06 34.17 14.62
N ALA A 131 -2.44 32.97 14.57
CA ALA A 131 -3.16 31.71 14.68
C ALA A 131 -3.95 31.63 16.00
N LEU A 132 -3.36 32.02 17.13
CA LEU A 132 -4.05 32.08 18.42
C LEU A 132 -5.21 33.09 18.42
N LYS A 133 -5.04 34.25 17.75
CA LYS A 133 -6.12 35.22 17.61
C LYS A 133 -7.30 34.67 16.80
N TYR A 134 -7.05 33.89 15.74
CA TYR A 134 -8.10 33.23 14.95
C TYR A 134 -8.73 32.07 15.69
N ALA A 135 -7.94 31.23 16.37
CA ALA A 135 -8.45 30.16 17.23
C ALA A 135 -9.35 30.70 18.36
N ASN A 136 -9.10 31.94 18.83
CA ASN A 136 -9.90 32.66 19.79
C ASN A 136 -10.31 31.83 21.02
N ALA A 137 -9.39 31.02 21.56
CA ALA A 137 -9.66 30.17 22.69
C ALA A 137 -9.36 30.84 24.03
N GLN A 138 -10.11 30.48 25.06
CA GLN A 138 -9.89 30.93 26.43
C GLN A 138 -8.79 30.16 27.13
N LYS A 139 -8.61 28.87 26.78
CA LYS A 139 -7.58 27.97 27.30
C LYS A 139 -7.13 26.98 26.22
N TYR A 140 -5.82 26.88 26.05
CA TYR A 140 -5.19 25.89 25.16
C TYR A 140 -4.73 24.68 25.96
N LEU A 141 -4.64 23.50 25.29
CA LEU A 141 -4.29 22.26 25.94
C LEU A 141 -2.87 22.29 26.55
N TRP A 142 -1.89 22.89 25.86
CA TRP A 142 -0.51 23.02 26.38
C TRP A 142 -0.38 23.89 27.63
N GLU A 143 -1.43 24.66 28.04
CA GLU A 143 -1.49 25.44 29.28
C GLU A 143 -1.91 24.55 30.47
N ASP A 144 -2.39 23.34 30.18
CA ASP A 144 -2.72 22.31 31.16
C ASP A 144 -1.74 21.17 31.01
N ILE A 145 -0.66 21.21 31.79
CA ILE A 145 0.47 20.27 31.66
C ILE A 145 0.03 18.83 31.87
N GLU A 146 -0.91 18.59 32.79
CA GLU A 146 -1.38 17.23 33.10
C GLU A 146 -2.22 16.68 31.93
N GLN A 147 -3.17 17.45 31.41
CA GLN A 147 -3.96 17.07 30.25
C GLN A 147 -3.07 16.85 29.01
N SER A 148 -2.09 17.74 28.79
CA SER A 148 -1.13 17.62 27.68
C SER A 148 -0.34 16.33 27.71
N LYS A 149 0.08 15.89 28.90
CA LYS A 149 0.79 14.61 29.08
C LYS A 149 -0.12 13.41 28.81
N VAL A 150 -1.38 13.45 29.30
CA VAL A 150 -2.35 12.34 29.10
C VAL A 150 -2.61 12.09 27.62
N VAL A 151 -2.69 13.15 26.81
CA VAL A 151 -3.00 13.05 25.38
C VAL A 151 -1.77 13.22 24.48
N ASP A 152 -0.57 13.26 25.06
CA ASP A 152 0.71 13.42 24.34
C ASP A 152 0.68 14.57 23.32
N TYR A 153 0.36 15.77 23.81
CA TYR A 153 0.28 16.97 22.96
C TYR A 153 1.19 18.08 23.49
N GLN A 154 1.91 18.72 22.59
CA GLN A 154 2.81 19.83 22.91
C GLN A 154 2.40 21.11 22.17
N LYS A 155 2.84 22.26 22.72
CA LYS A 155 2.66 23.53 22.04
C LYS A 155 3.28 23.48 20.66
N PRO A 156 2.52 23.74 19.58
CA PRO A 156 3.00 23.55 18.21
C PRO A 156 4.08 24.56 17.82
N ASN A 157 5.06 24.08 17.08
CA ASN A 157 5.96 24.92 16.28
C ASN A 157 5.36 25.07 14.88
N GLY A 158 5.46 26.27 14.28
CA GLY A 158 4.92 26.48 12.93
C GLY A 158 5.72 25.74 11.87
N GLU A 159 5.03 24.94 11.06
CA GLU A 159 5.57 24.33 9.84
C GLU A 159 5.40 25.30 8.67
N LEU A 160 6.50 25.63 7.96
CA LEU A 160 6.40 26.44 6.75
C LEU A 160 6.01 25.54 5.56
N VAL A 161 4.89 25.86 4.94
CA VAL A 161 4.31 25.05 3.84
C VAL A 161 3.87 25.94 2.68
N ILE A 162 3.67 25.34 1.53
CA ILE A 162 2.98 25.95 0.40
C ILE A 162 1.51 25.55 0.49
N PHE A 163 0.65 26.54 0.65
CA PHE A 163 -0.79 26.34 0.79
C PHE A 163 -1.53 26.74 -0.49
N PRO A 164 -2.12 25.80 -1.23
CA PRO A 164 -3.01 26.09 -2.33
C PRO A 164 -4.44 26.28 -1.80
N ASP A 165 -5.04 27.40 -2.17
CA ASP A 165 -6.45 27.64 -1.96
C ASP A 165 -7.25 27.04 -3.13
N SER A 166 -7.90 25.92 -2.88
CA SER A 166 -8.68 25.19 -3.87
C SER A 166 -9.86 25.97 -4.43
N ASN A 167 -10.36 26.98 -3.71
CA ASN A 167 -11.50 27.78 -4.16
C ASN A 167 -11.08 28.89 -5.15
N SER A 168 -9.96 29.57 -4.87
CA SER A 168 -9.47 30.66 -5.73
C SER A 168 -8.39 30.23 -6.72
N GLY A 169 -7.84 29.02 -6.61
CA GLY A 169 -6.68 28.57 -7.38
C GLY A 169 -5.37 29.28 -7.06
N LYS A 170 -5.35 30.13 -6.03
CA LYS A 170 -4.17 30.87 -5.61
C LYS A 170 -3.30 30.04 -4.68
N ILE A 171 -2.00 30.28 -4.75
CA ILE A 171 -1.00 29.58 -3.96
C ILE A 171 -0.31 30.57 -3.03
N TYR A 172 -0.16 30.20 -1.78
CA TYR A 172 0.41 31.04 -0.74
C TYR A 172 1.53 30.34 0.00
N LEU A 173 2.51 31.10 0.48
CA LEU A 173 3.44 30.65 1.51
C LEU A 173 2.74 30.81 2.87
N ALA A 174 2.67 29.75 3.65
CA ALA A 174 1.93 29.74 4.91
C ALA A 174 2.72 29.06 6.03
N TYR A 175 2.43 29.49 7.26
CA TYR A 175 2.76 28.68 8.43
C TYR A 175 1.52 27.90 8.88
N LYS A 176 1.69 26.61 9.11
CA LYS A 176 0.68 25.69 9.63
C LYS A 176 0.92 25.42 11.12
N TYR A 177 -0.15 25.45 11.92
CA TYR A 177 -0.13 25.15 13.36
C TYR A 177 -1.28 24.22 13.71
N ASP A 178 -1.00 23.10 14.37
CA ASP A 178 -2.01 22.25 15.02
C ASP A 178 -2.38 22.88 16.37
N ILE A 179 -3.47 23.62 16.44
CA ILE A 179 -3.94 24.33 17.65
C ILE A 179 -5.01 23.49 18.32
N TYR A 180 -4.70 22.98 19.52
CA TYR A 180 -5.66 22.27 20.35
C TYR A 180 -6.07 23.14 21.53
N SER A 181 -7.33 23.54 21.55
CA SER A 181 -7.96 24.29 22.66
C SER A 181 -8.90 23.38 23.46
N ILE A 182 -9.02 23.67 24.76
CA ILE A 182 -9.94 22.98 25.66
C ILE A 182 -11.11 23.88 26.09
N LYS A 183 -11.04 25.17 25.79
CA LYS A 183 -12.16 26.12 26.00
C LYS A 183 -12.19 27.14 24.87
N PRO A 184 -13.09 27.02 23.89
CA PRO A 184 -13.91 25.84 23.58
C PRO A 184 -13.07 24.64 23.16
N ILE A 185 -13.66 23.41 23.24
CA ILE A 185 -13.03 22.21 22.71
C ILE A 185 -12.92 22.35 21.19
N SER A 186 -11.69 22.43 20.68
CA SER A 186 -11.41 22.53 19.26
C SER A 186 -9.98 22.10 18.98
N ARG A 187 -9.75 21.33 17.95
CA ARG A 187 -8.41 21.06 17.41
C ARG A 187 -8.43 21.32 15.92
N LYS A 188 -7.56 22.22 15.46
CA LYS A 188 -7.53 22.63 14.06
C LYS A 188 -6.10 22.82 13.58
N GLU A 189 -5.82 22.43 12.36
CA GLU A 189 -4.67 22.99 11.63
C GLU A 189 -5.05 24.39 11.13
N ILE A 190 -4.34 25.41 11.59
CA ILE A 190 -4.57 26.81 11.21
C ILE A 190 -3.45 27.26 10.28
N TYR A 191 -3.83 27.67 9.07
CA TYR A 191 -2.91 28.13 8.03
C TYR A 191 -2.89 29.66 7.97
N ILE A 192 -1.75 30.24 8.31
CA ILE A 192 -1.53 31.70 8.32
C ILE A 192 -0.62 32.09 7.17
N ASN A 193 -1.06 33.03 6.35
CA ASN A 193 -0.24 33.59 5.27
C ASN A 193 1.07 34.18 5.84
N ALA A 194 2.20 33.60 5.46
CA ALA A 194 3.53 33.95 5.96
C ALA A 194 3.99 35.37 5.57
N ASN A 195 3.28 36.04 4.66
CA ASN A 195 3.60 37.40 4.22
C ASN A 195 2.69 38.46 4.79
N THR A 196 1.42 38.13 5.11
CA THR A 196 0.41 39.14 5.52
C THR A 196 -0.14 38.91 6.92
N GLY A 197 -0.03 37.68 7.46
CA GLY A 197 -0.67 37.28 8.72
C GLY A 197 -2.16 36.98 8.59
N ALA A 198 -2.71 36.97 7.36
CA ALA A 198 -4.11 36.63 7.14
C ALA A 198 -4.36 35.14 7.33
N LEU A 199 -5.54 34.79 7.85
CA LEU A 199 -6.03 33.41 7.86
C LEU A 199 -6.26 32.96 6.42
N LEU A 200 -5.73 31.79 6.06
CA LEU A 200 -5.97 31.15 4.77
C LEU A 200 -7.00 30.04 4.90
N TYR A 201 -6.87 29.24 5.95
CA TYR A 201 -7.75 28.09 6.16
C TYR A 201 -7.66 27.60 7.62
N GLU A 202 -8.76 27.07 8.10
CA GLU A 202 -8.85 26.27 9.31
C GLU A 202 -9.32 24.87 8.92
N ASN A 203 -8.50 23.86 9.17
CA ASN A 203 -8.84 22.46 8.94
C ASN A 203 -9.21 21.80 10.27
N PRO A 204 -10.48 21.50 10.54
CA PRO A 204 -10.87 20.83 11.77
C PRO A 204 -10.24 19.43 11.86
N LEU A 205 -9.53 19.15 12.95
CA LEU A 205 -8.99 17.83 13.29
C LEU A 205 -9.92 17.04 14.22
N ILE A 206 -10.77 17.73 14.98
CA ILE A 206 -11.91 17.11 15.65
C ILE A 206 -13.02 16.97 14.64
N LYS A 207 -13.40 15.72 14.35
CA LYS A 207 -14.50 15.36 13.46
C LYS A 207 -15.63 14.87 14.35
N HIS A 208 -16.76 15.55 14.27
CA HIS A 208 -17.88 15.37 15.19
C HIS A 208 -18.91 14.41 14.58
N PHE A 209 -19.44 13.48 15.37
CA PHE A 209 -20.56 12.64 14.95
C PHE A 209 -21.87 13.44 14.77
N TYR A 210 -22.04 14.49 15.59
CA TYR A 210 -23.24 15.33 15.59
C TYR A 210 -22.90 16.78 15.83
N ASN A 211 -23.32 17.68 14.92
CA ASN A 211 -23.16 19.12 15.07
C ASN A 211 -24.51 19.83 14.97
N LYS A 212 -25.16 20.08 16.12
CA LYS A 212 -26.36 20.91 16.18
C LYS A 212 -25.98 22.29 16.66
N LEU A 213 -26.14 23.33 15.85
CA LEU A 213 -25.94 24.73 16.22
C LEU A 213 -26.75 25.06 17.49
N ALA A 214 -26.07 25.15 18.61
CA ALA A 214 -26.68 25.45 19.91
C ALA A 214 -26.75 26.98 20.18
N SER A 215 -27.90 27.43 20.58
CA SER A 215 -28.11 28.82 21.07
C SER A 215 -27.44 29.01 22.43
N LYS A 216 -26.72 30.12 22.57
CA LYS A 216 -25.94 30.52 23.76
C LYS A 216 -26.77 30.63 25.02
N ASN A 217 -26.30 30.11 26.14
CA ASN A 217 -26.36 30.73 27.48
C ASN A 217 -25.38 30.04 28.45
N GLN A 218 -24.75 30.87 29.31
CA GLN A 218 -23.64 30.55 30.21
C GLN A 218 -24.07 29.95 31.54
N ILE A 219 -23.14 29.23 32.26
CA ILE A 219 -22.73 29.50 33.69
C ILE A 219 -21.64 28.48 34.16
N GLU A 220 -20.86 28.90 35.17
CA GLU A 220 -19.54 28.52 35.65
C GLU A 220 -19.39 27.29 36.58
N GLN A 221 -18.18 26.72 36.52
CA GLN A 221 -17.20 26.22 37.54
C GLN A 221 -17.48 24.90 38.31
N VAL A 222 -16.50 24.09 38.72
CA VAL A 222 -15.13 24.07 39.27
C VAL A 222 -14.57 22.62 39.30
N GLY A 223 -13.28 22.44 39.14
CA GLY A 223 -12.59 21.13 39.09
C GLY A 223 -11.94 20.61 40.37
N LYS A 224 -11.40 19.38 40.31
CA LYS A 224 -10.26 18.89 41.12
C LYS A 224 -9.58 17.68 40.49
N GLN A 225 -8.25 17.62 40.68
CA GLN A 225 -7.30 16.65 40.08
C GLN A 225 -7.19 15.32 40.83
N VAL A 226 -6.79 14.25 40.10
CA VAL A 226 -6.10 13.08 40.64
C VAL A 226 -5.07 12.58 39.65
N GLU A 227 -3.88 12.24 40.10
CA GLU A 227 -2.71 11.82 39.31
C GLU A 227 -2.85 10.40 38.76
N GLY A 228 -2.38 10.17 37.51
CA GLY A 228 -2.34 8.88 36.86
C GLY A 228 -0.93 8.27 36.84
N ILE A 229 -0.84 6.98 37.01
CA ILE A 229 0.37 6.14 37.03
C ILE A 229 0.52 5.42 35.71
N ILE A 230 1.73 5.42 35.15
CA ILE A 230 2.11 4.65 33.95
C ILE A 230 2.47 3.22 34.39
N LEU A 231 1.80 2.22 33.86
CA LEU A 231 2.01 0.81 34.18
C LEU A 231 2.89 0.11 33.15
N SER A 232 3.88 -0.65 33.62
CA SER A 232 4.64 -1.64 32.82
C SER A 232 3.92 -2.99 32.83
N PRO A 233 3.98 -3.77 31.75
CA PRO A 233 3.09 -4.92 31.57
C PRO A 233 3.56 -6.17 32.33
N SER A 234 2.69 -6.70 33.15
CA SER A 234 2.68 -8.09 33.60
C SER A 234 1.22 -8.56 33.53
N THR A 235 0.87 -9.34 32.51
CA THR A 235 -0.52 -9.48 32.10
C THR A 235 -0.89 -10.93 31.85
N ALA A 236 -1.96 -11.39 32.51
CA ALA A 236 -2.76 -12.51 32.05
C ALA A 236 -3.95 -11.95 31.28
N LEU A 237 -4.01 -12.21 29.97
CA LEU A 237 -5.17 -11.94 29.12
C LEU A 237 -6.31 -12.89 29.48
N VAL A 238 -7.52 -12.39 29.66
CA VAL A 238 -8.69 -13.21 30.00
C VAL A 238 -9.93 -12.68 29.31
N THR A 239 -10.58 -13.53 28.51
CA THR A 239 -11.91 -13.23 27.94
C THR A 239 -12.94 -13.08 29.08
N ALA A 240 -13.70 -12.01 29.07
CA ALA A 240 -14.71 -11.66 30.03
C ALA A 240 -16.12 -11.64 29.40
N ASN A 241 -17.15 -11.86 30.23
CA ASN A 241 -18.53 -11.57 29.85
C ASN A 241 -18.87 -10.16 30.31
N ALA A 242 -19.41 -9.33 29.41
CA ALA A 242 -19.75 -7.94 29.65
C ALA A 242 -21.20 -7.65 29.26
N ALA A 243 -21.96 -7.10 30.21
CA ALA A 243 -23.31 -6.62 29.98
C ALA A 243 -23.27 -5.19 29.42
N THR A 244 -23.12 -5.09 28.11
CA THR A 244 -23.05 -3.80 27.40
C THR A 244 -24.37 -3.05 27.44
N ARG A 245 -24.35 -1.74 27.21
CA ARG A 245 -25.54 -0.90 27.29
C ARG A 245 -26.56 -1.18 26.17
N TYR A 246 -26.10 -1.34 24.94
CA TYR A 246 -26.95 -1.48 23.75
C TYR A 246 -26.87 -2.88 23.12
N SER A 247 -25.72 -3.52 23.20
CA SER A 247 -25.46 -4.74 22.46
C SER A 247 -25.78 -6.01 23.25
N GLY A 248 -26.25 -5.91 24.51
CA GLY A 248 -26.53 -7.05 25.39
C GLY A 248 -25.26 -7.68 25.96
N ASN A 249 -25.33 -8.94 26.38
CA ASN A 249 -24.14 -9.64 26.88
C ASN A 249 -23.17 -10.00 25.74
N ARG A 250 -21.92 -9.58 25.88
CA ARG A 250 -20.86 -9.80 24.90
C ARG A 250 -19.58 -10.29 25.56
N ASN A 251 -18.80 -11.04 24.81
CA ASN A 251 -17.44 -11.38 25.23
C ASN A 251 -16.51 -10.23 24.83
N ILE A 252 -15.66 -9.82 25.75
CA ILE A 252 -14.61 -8.82 25.57
C ILE A 252 -13.28 -9.36 26.10
N GLU A 253 -12.17 -8.84 25.59
CA GLU A 253 -10.85 -9.14 26.12
C GLU A 253 -10.46 -8.10 27.17
N THR A 254 -9.94 -8.55 28.30
CA THR A 254 -9.57 -7.72 29.44
C THR A 254 -8.17 -8.05 29.92
N THR A 255 -7.62 -7.19 30.76
CA THR A 255 -6.31 -7.39 31.37
C THR A 255 -6.41 -7.31 32.89
N LEU A 256 -5.79 -8.23 33.61
CA LEU A 256 -5.61 -8.13 35.06
C LEU A 256 -4.48 -7.13 35.39
N ASP A 257 -4.83 -6.00 35.98
CA ASP A 257 -3.85 -5.11 36.59
C ASP A 257 -3.35 -5.72 37.93
N THR A 258 -2.12 -6.18 37.88
CA THR A 258 -1.51 -6.86 39.05
C THR A 258 -1.21 -5.91 40.20
N ASN A 259 -1.19 -4.60 40.01
CA ASN A 259 -0.95 -3.63 41.07
C ASN A 259 -2.22 -3.41 41.93
N THR A 260 -3.37 -3.38 41.26
CA THR A 260 -4.66 -3.19 41.94
C THR A 260 -5.40 -4.50 42.17
N ASN A 261 -4.94 -5.61 41.57
CA ASN A 261 -5.61 -6.90 41.51
C ASN A 261 -7.07 -6.79 41.01
N ARG A 262 -7.26 -5.95 39.97
CA ARG A 262 -8.54 -5.74 39.31
C ARG A 262 -8.41 -5.90 37.81
N TYR A 263 -9.46 -6.35 37.14
CA TYR A 263 -9.53 -6.40 35.71
C TYR A 263 -9.85 -5.01 35.16
N ILE A 264 -9.26 -4.68 33.99
CA ILE A 264 -9.43 -3.40 33.31
C ILE A 264 -9.81 -3.63 31.84
N LEU A 265 -10.51 -2.65 31.22
CA LEU A 265 -10.85 -2.67 29.81
C LEU A 265 -9.62 -2.36 28.97
N SER A 266 -8.80 -3.37 28.78
CA SER A 266 -7.58 -3.33 27.98
C SER A 266 -7.38 -4.68 27.29
N ASP A 267 -7.52 -4.69 25.97
CA ASP A 267 -7.24 -5.82 25.11
C ASP A 267 -5.83 -5.67 24.51
N GLN A 268 -5.00 -6.70 24.58
CA GLN A 268 -3.66 -6.75 24.01
C GLN A 268 -3.53 -7.82 22.90
N THR A 269 -4.66 -8.36 22.43
CA THR A 269 -4.68 -9.38 21.37
C THR A 269 -4.79 -8.76 19.99
N ARG A 270 -5.19 -7.50 19.88
CA ARG A 270 -5.49 -6.78 18.65
C ARG A 270 -4.52 -5.63 18.42
N GLY A 271 -3.66 -5.75 17.40
CA GLY A 271 -2.64 -4.74 17.08
C GLY A 271 -1.71 -4.47 18.27
N ASN A 272 -1.45 -3.20 18.58
CA ASN A 272 -0.73 -2.75 19.76
C ASN A 272 -1.65 -2.57 20.99
N GLY A 273 -2.90 -2.99 20.87
CA GLY A 273 -3.91 -3.00 21.93
C GLY A 273 -5.14 -2.13 21.66
N ILE A 274 -6.14 -2.33 22.52
CA ILE A 274 -7.36 -1.50 22.63
C ILE A 274 -7.51 -1.14 24.09
N VAL A 275 -7.71 0.13 24.43
CA VAL A 275 -7.91 0.57 25.80
C VAL A 275 -9.08 1.54 25.93
N THR A 276 -9.91 1.35 26.94
CA THR A 276 -11.07 2.19 27.23
C THR A 276 -10.98 2.79 28.62
N TYR A 277 -10.98 4.13 28.67
CA TYR A 277 -10.87 4.93 29.89
C TYR A 277 -12.20 5.58 30.24
N ASN A 278 -12.44 5.73 31.54
CA ASN A 278 -13.56 6.51 32.08
C ASN A 278 -13.19 8.00 32.22
N CYS A 279 -13.90 8.84 31.48
CA CYS A 279 -13.71 10.28 31.44
C CYS A 279 -14.85 11.02 32.15
N ALA A 280 -15.30 10.51 33.29
CA ALA A 280 -16.45 11.06 34.04
C ALA A 280 -16.26 12.45 34.63
N GLY A 281 -15.09 13.09 34.43
CA GLY A 281 -14.76 14.41 34.97
C GLY A 281 -14.72 15.50 33.90
N ALA A 282 -14.19 16.65 34.29
CA ALA A 282 -14.02 17.81 33.45
C ALA A 282 -12.72 17.80 32.62
N GLY A 283 -12.24 16.63 32.22
CA GLY A 283 -11.01 16.47 31.42
C GLY A 283 -10.66 15.02 31.16
N TYR A 284 -9.66 14.80 30.31
CA TYR A 284 -9.14 13.46 30.01
C TYR A 284 -8.32 12.92 31.15
N THR A 285 -8.63 11.68 31.57
CA THR A 285 -7.87 10.94 32.57
C THR A 285 -7.68 9.51 32.10
N ASN A 286 -6.55 8.90 32.42
CA ASN A 286 -6.31 7.50 32.12
C ASN A 286 -6.90 6.61 33.26
N THR A 287 -8.09 6.95 33.73
CA THR A 287 -8.81 6.18 34.74
C THR A 287 -9.47 4.98 34.07
N HIS A 288 -9.11 3.77 34.48
CA HIS A 288 -9.71 2.56 33.95
C HIS A 288 -11.10 2.30 34.54
N PHE A 289 -12.00 1.75 33.74
CA PHE A 289 -13.09 0.94 34.27
C PHE A 289 -12.49 -0.31 34.90
N THR A 290 -12.96 -0.72 36.07
CA THR A 290 -12.35 -1.83 36.79
C THR A 290 -13.40 -2.79 37.31
N ASP A 291 -13.09 -4.10 37.26
CA ASP A 291 -13.89 -5.17 37.84
C ASP A 291 -13.07 -6.10 38.72
N ASN A 292 -13.74 -6.77 39.69
CA ASN A 292 -13.06 -7.59 40.67
C ASN A 292 -12.91 -9.05 40.23
N ASP A 293 -13.85 -9.62 39.51
CA ASP A 293 -13.94 -11.04 39.15
C ASP A 293 -14.00 -11.33 37.68
N ASN A 294 -13.86 -10.31 36.85
CA ASN A 294 -13.92 -10.34 35.39
C ASN A 294 -15.29 -10.75 34.83
N ASN A 295 -16.35 -10.52 35.57
CA ASN A 295 -17.71 -10.75 35.13
C ASN A 295 -18.50 -9.43 35.20
N TRP A 296 -18.39 -8.61 34.20
CA TRP A 296 -18.88 -7.22 34.07
C TRP A 296 -20.41 -7.19 33.94
N THR A 297 -21.11 -7.38 35.09
CA THR A 297 -22.57 -7.58 35.10
C THR A 297 -23.35 -6.29 34.99
N ALA A 298 -24.60 -6.38 34.51
CA ALA A 298 -25.51 -5.24 34.50
C ALA A 298 -25.81 -4.70 35.89
N ALA A 299 -25.79 -5.56 36.91
CA ALA A 299 -26.01 -5.15 38.32
C ALA A 299 -24.94 -4.19 38.84
N GLU A 300 -23.73 -4.29 38.30
CA GLU A 300 -22.55 -3.48 38.69
C GLU A 300 -22.39 -2.26 37.79
N PHE A 301 -22.58 -2.42 36.48
CA PHE A 301 -22.19 -1.44 35.47
C PHE A 301 -23.39 -0.65 34.90
N HIS A 302 -24.61 -1.17 34.88
CA HIS A 302 -25.79 -0.43 34.49
C HIS A 302 -26.27 0.48 35.65
N ASN A 303 -25.47 1.50 35.90
CA ASN A 303 -25.64 2.43 37.03
C ASN A 303 -25.91 3.86 36.51
N THR A 304 -26.08 4.80 37.41
CA THR A 304 -26.37 6.21 37.11
C THR A 304 -25.19 6.92 36.43
N ALA A 305 -23.98 6.41 36.58
CA ALA A 305 -22.80 6.92 35.90
C ALA A 305 -22.67 6.36 34.46
N LYS A 306 -23.53 5.41 34.08
CA LYS A 306 -23.54 4.75 32.77
C LYS A 306 -22.22 4.04 32.48
N ASP A 307 -21.68 3.31 33.46
CA ASP A 307 -20.37 2.62 33.29
C ASP A 307 -20.44 1.48 32.27
N ASP A 308 -21.65 0.95 31.97
CA ASP A 308 -21.92 0.00 30.88
C ASP A 308 -21.68 0.59 29.47
N ALA A 309 -21.68 1.90 29.31
CA ALA A 309 -21.24 2.55 28.08
C ALA A 309 -19.74 2.30 27.78
N GLY A 310 -18.92 2.15 28.84
CA GLY A 310 -17.53 1.73 28.68
C GLY A 310 -17.38 0.35 28.08
N LEU A 311 -18.31 -0.58 28.44
CA LEU A 311 -18.34 -1.93 27.92
C LEU A 311 -18.72 -1.96 26.43
N ASP A 312 -19.70 -1.14 26.01
CA ASP A 312 -20.08 -0.98 24.59
C ASP A 312 -18.92 -0.41 23.77
N ALA A 313 -18.30 0.66 24.21
CA ALA A 313 -17.20 1.29 23.49
C ALA A 313 -15.98 0.35 23.36
N HIS A 314 -15.68 -0.46 24.40
CA HIS A 314 -14.60 -1.42 24.37
C HIS A 314 -14.89 -2.55 23.37
N TRP A 315 -16.05 -3.18 23.48
CA TRP A 315 -16.52 -4.19 22.53
C TRP A 315 -16.64 -3.64 21.12
N GLY A 316 -17.15 -2.41 20.95
CA GLY A 316 -17.25 -1.74 19.68
C GLY A 316 -15.90 -1.54 19.00
N ALA A 317 -14.89 -1.14 19.77
CA ALA A 317 -13.52 -0.98 19.27
C ALA A 317 -12.90 -2.34 18.87
N GLU A 318 -13.14 -3.42 19.66
CA GLU A 318 -12.72 -4.77 19.29
C GLU A 318 -13.37 -5.25 17.98
N LYS A 319 -14.69 -5.06 17.84
CA LYS A 319 -15.42 -5.47 16.61
C LYS A 319 -15.00 -4.64 15.40
N THR A 320 -14.73 -3.37 15.59
CA THR A 320 -14.20 -2.49 14.55
C THR A 320 -12.82 -2.97 14.09
N TYR A 321 -11.90 -3.30 15.02
CA TYR A 321 -10.61 -3.87 14.66
C TYR A 321 -10.77 -5.21 13.93
N ASP A 322 -11.62 -6.12 14.46
CA ASP A 322 -11.88 -7.43 13.87
C ASP A 322 -12.45 -7.31 12.44
N PHE A 323 -13.34 -6.35 12.20
CA PHE A 323 -13.86 -6.04 10.88
C PHE A 323 -12.75 -5.64 9.90
N TRP A 324 -11.95 -4.63 10.26
CA TRP A 324 -10.86 -4.17 9.40
C TRP A 324 -9.83 -5.26 9.14
N LYS A 325 -9.51 -6.05 10.16
CA LYS A 325 -8.54 -7.15 10.04
C LYS A 325 -9.06 -8.30 9.19
N ASN A 326 -10.29 -8.75 9.42
CA ASN A 326 -10.82 -9.96 8.81
C ASN A 326 -11.38 -9.73 7.41
N ILE A 327 -11.95 -8.54 7.13
CA ILE A 327 -12.55 -8.21 5.82
C ILE A 327 -11.49 -7.64 4.87
N PHE A 328 -10.59 -6.79 5.35
CA PHE A 328 -9.64 -6.06 4.52
C PHE A 328 -8.16 -6.35 4.83
N ASN A 329 -7.89 -7.25 5.77
CA ASN A 329 -6.55 -7.56 6.29
C ASN A 329 -5.80 -6.31 6.79
N ARG A 330 -6.53 -5.27 7.19
CA ARG A 330 -5.99 -4.02 7.70
C ARG A 330 -5.71 -4.12 9.19
N ASN A 331 -4.49 -3.76 9.61
CA ASN A 331 -4.05 -3.85 10.99
C ASN A 331 -4.27 -2.51 11.70
N SER A 332 -5.40 -2.35 12.42
CA SER A 332 -5.86 -1.10 13.03
C SER A 332 -6.20 -0.01 11.98
N PHE A 333 -6.53 1.20 12.43
CA PHE A 333 -6.94 2.30 11.56
C PHE A 333 -5.80 2.82 10.65
N ASP A 334 -4.55 2.63 11.02
CA ASP A 334 -3.36 3.09 10.28
C ASP A 334 -2.65 2.00 9.47
N ASP A 335 -3.16 0.77 9.52
CA ASP A 335 -2.55 -0.44 8.95
C ASP A 335 -1.16 -0.80 9.53
N LYS A 336 -0.82 -0.25 10.71
CA LYS A 336 0.44 -0.51 11.44
C LYS A 336 0.21 -1.09 12.82
N GLY A 337 -1.05 -1.28 13.21
CA GLY A 337 -1.44 -1.81 14.50
C GLY A 337 -1.47 -0.78 15.62
N THR A 338 -1.54 0.52 15.32
CA THR A 338 -1.56 1.55 16.35
C THR A 338 -2.68 1.32 17.37
N LEU A 339 -2.37 1.54 18.65
CA LEU A 339 -3.26 1.41 19.80
C LEU A 339 -4.56 2.21 19.60
N ILE A 340 -5.70 1.54 19.74
CA ILE A 340 -7.02 2.19 19.74
C ILE A 340 -7.37 2.64 21.15
N LYS A 341 -7.57 3.94 21.33
CA LYS A 341 -7.95 4.55 22.62
C LYS A 341 -9.36 5.14 22.59
N SER A 342 -10.16 4.86 23.62
CA SER A 342 -11.50 5.42 23.78
C SER A 342 -11.63 6.08 25.16
N TYR A 343 -12.12 7.31 25.20
CA TYR A 343 -12.51 8.04 26.42
C TYR A 343 -14.03 8.10 26.47
N VAL A 344 -14.63 7.43 27.44
CA VAL A 344 -16.07 7.26 27.57
C VAL A 344 -16.61 8.04 28.77
N ASN A 345 -17.93 8.28 28.79
CA ASN A 345 -18.59 9.12 29.81
C ASN A 345 -18.05 10.55 29.85
N ALA A 346 -17.61 11.08 28.71
CA ALA A 346 -17.12 12.45 28.66
C ALA A 346 -18.22 13.45 28.99
N ASN A 347 -17.98 14.24 30.02
CA ASN A 347 -18.85 15.38 30.36
C ASN A 347 -18.41 16.60 29.56
N LEU A 348 -18.89 16.69 28.30
CA LEU A 348 -18.46 17.70 27.36
C LEU A 348 -18.82 19.11 27.82
N THR A 349 -19.94 19.27 28.55
CA THR A 349 -20.35 20.56 29.13
C THR A 349 -19.45 20.98 30.28
N ALA A 350 -18.85 20.05 31.01
CA ALA A 350 -17.89 20.35 32.08
C ALA A 350 -16.48 20.60 31.50
N ILE A 351 -16.08 19.85 30.46
CA ILE A 351 -14.80 20.06 29.76
C ILE A 351 -14.83 21.43 29.06
N ASP A 352 -15.90 21.75 28.36
CA ASP A 352 -16.13 23.00 27.66
C ASP A 352 -17.50 23.61 28.02
N PRO A 353 -17.56 24.62 28.91
CA PRO A 353 -18.83 25.26 29.27
C PRO A 353 -19.54 25.99 28.14
N THR A 354 -18.92 26.12 26.95
CA THR A 354 -19.61 26.67 25.76
C THR A 354 -20.48 25.62 25.10
N ASN A 355 -20.26 24.32 25.35
CA ASN A 355 -21.15 23.25 24.98
C ASN A 355 -22.41 23.27 25.86
N THR A 356 -23.55 23.06 25.20
CA THR A 356 -24.85 23.05 25.88
C THR A 356 -25.38 21.65 26.11
N SER A 357 -24.69 20.61 25.58
CA SER A 357 -25.07 19.21 25.73
C SER A 357 -23.85 18.28 25.73
N ASN A 358 -24.05 17.06 26.22
CA ASN A 358 -23.10 15.97 26.09
C ASN A 358 -23.41 15.07 24.88
N ASP A 359 -24.28 15.54 23.96
CA ASP A 359 -24.74 14.78 22.80
C ASP A 359 -23.75 14.87 21.65
N ASN A 360 -22.55 14.31 21.81
CA ASN A 360 -21.54 14.21 20.76
C ASN A 360 -20.56 13.08 21.01
N ALA A 361 -20.04 12.50 19.93
CA ALA A 361 -18.84 11.69 19.89
C ALA A 361 -17.88 12.30 18.87
N PHE A 362 -16.60 12.02 18.94
CA PHE A 362 -15.65 12.53 17.96
C PHE A 362 -14.30 11.81 17.98
N TRP A 363 -13.70 11.71 16.80
CA TRP A 363 -12.29 11.43 16.58
C TRP A 363 -11.49 12.75 16.58
N ASN A 364 -10.37 12.79 17.28
CA ASN A 364 -9.51 13.99 17.39
C ASN A 364 -8.13 13.84 16.77
N SER A 365 -7.96 12.93 15.82
CA SER A 365 -6.70 12.52 15.18
C SER A 365 -5.74 11.71 16.07
N GLN A 366 -6.17 11.30 17.27
CA GLN A 366 -5.37 10.47 18.19
C GLN A 366 -6.20 9.43 18.94
N PHE A 367 -7.45 9.74 19.30
CA PHE A 367 -8.34 8.87 20.07
C PHE A 367 -9.81 9.29 19.90
N MET A 368 -10.72 8.40 20.26
CA MET A 368 -12.15 8.65 20.30
C MET A 368 -12.58 9.22 21.65
N THR A 369 -13.55 10.11 21.61
CA THR A 369 -14.25 10.64 22.78
C THR A 369 -15.73 10.43 22.64
N TYR A 370 -16.39 9.83 23.62
CA TYR A 370 -17.83 9.55 23.63
C TYR A 370 -18.48 10.31 24.77
N GLY A 371 -19.39 11.22 24.44
CA GLY A 371 -20.18 11.96 25.37
C GLY A 371 -21.18 11.10 26.15
N SER A 372 -21.49 11.45 27.36
CA SER A 372 -22.43 10.74 28.24
C SER A 372 -23.92 10.93 27.84
N GLY A 373 -24.16 11.80 26.84
CA GLY A 373 -25.50 12.15 26.38
C GLY A 373 -26.26 13.11 27.29
N THR A 374 -27.18 13.88 26.73
CA THR A 374 -28.10 14.80 27.41
C THR A 374 -29.54 14.60 26.89
N THR A 375 -29.73 14.75 25.58
CA THR A 375 -31.01 14.47 24.87
C THR A 375 -31.03 13.00 24.45
N PHE A 376 -29.86 12.53 23.96
CA PHE A 376 -29.61 11.13 23.66
C PHE A 376 -29.04 10.40 24.88
N ASP A 377 -28.98 9.10 24.81
CA ASP A 377 -28.22 8.30 25.75
C ASP A 377 -26.71 8.34 25.44
N ALA A 378 -25.86 7.60 26.16
CA ALA A 378 -24.42 7.56 25.91
C ALA A 378 -24.10 7.21 24.44
N LEU A 379 -23.18 7.95 23.82
CA LEU A 379 -22.93 7.87 22.37
C LEU A 379 -21.92 6.74 22.04
N THR A 380 -22.14 5.53 22.55
CA THR A 380 -21.23 4.39 22.44
C THR A 380 -21.79 3.21 21.65
N ALA A 381 -22.89 3.44 20.89
CA ALA A 381 -23.44 2.42 20.00
C ALA A 381 -22.39 1.97 18.97
N ILE A 382 -22.52 0.73 18.50
CA ILE A 382 -21.50 0.08 17.63
C ILE A 382 -21.27 0.82 16.33
N ASP A 383 -22.30 1.34 15.71
CA ASP A 383 -22.22 2.14 14.49
C ASP A 383 -21.52 3.48 14.71
N ILE A 384 -21.74 4.13 15.89
CA ILE A 384 -21.03 5.35 16.29
C ILE A 384 -19.54 5.05 16.50
N CYS A 385 -19.22 3.96 17.20
CA CYS A 385 -17.84 3.53 17.38
C CYS A 385 -17.14 3.25 16.04
N GLY A 386 -17.84 2.57 15.14
CA GLY A 386 -17.37 2.28 13.78
C GLY A 386 -17.18 3.55 12.95
N HIS A 387 -18.05 4.53 13.08
CA HIS A 387 -18.01 5.83 12.43
C HIS A 387 -16.76 6.63 12.86
N GLU A 388 -16.53 6.76 14.17
CA GLU A 388 -15.40 7.51 14.69
C GLU A 388 -14.05 6.90 14.28
N ILE A 389 -13.93 5.57 14.30
CA ILE A 389 -12.73 4.88 13.80
C ILE A 389 -12.66 4.97 12.27
N GLY A 390 -13.79 5.11 11.57
CA GLY A 390 -13.87 5.40 10.14
C GLY A 390 -13.14 6.68 9.75
N HIS A 391 -13.31 7.77 10.52
CA HIS A 391 -12.54 8.99 10.36
C HIS A 391 -11.03 8.75 10.49
N ALA A 392 -10.63 7.93 11.48
CA ALA A 392 -9.23 7.55 11.63
C ALA A 392 -8.71 6.80 10.40
N VAL A 393 -9.48 5.88 9.82
CA VAL A 393 -9.10 5.18 8.58
C VAL A 393 -8.95 6.16 7.42
N CYS A 394 -9.86 7.11 7.26
CA CYS A 394 -9.78 8.16 6.23
C CYS A 394 -8.51 9.02 6.38
N ASP A 395 -8.10 9.36 7.61
CA ASP A 395 -6.87 10.13 7.89
C ASP A 395 -5.60 9.41 7.43
N TYR A 396 -5.60 8.07 7.42
CA TYR A 396 -4.48 7.24 6.99
C TYR A 396 -4.63 6.64 5.57
N THR A 397 -5.69 7.02 4.84
CA THR A 397 -5.95 6.59 3.45
C THR A 397 -6.10 7.80 2.52
N ALA A 398 -7.31 8.21 2.21
CA ALA A 398 -7.63 9.31 1.29
C ALA A 398 -7.21 10.68 1.84
N ARG A 399 -7.24 10.87 3.15
CA ARG A 399 -6.94 12.13 3.84
C ARG A 399 -7.87 13.26 3.39
N LEU A 400 -9.15 12.94 3.18
CA LEU A 400 -10.15 13.87 2.68
C LEU A 400 -10.23 15.12 3.56
N ALA A 401 -9.99 16.29 2.97
CA ALA A 401 -10.08 17.58 3.65
C ALA A 401 -11.49 17.79 4.19
N TYR A 402 -11.61 18.20 5.46
CA TYR A 402 -12.89 18.26 6.16
C TYR A 402 -13.68 19.52 5.81
N LYS A 403 -14.05 19.64 4.53
CA LYS A 403 -14.84 20.75 3.97
C LYS A 403 -15.54 20.33 2.67
N ASN A 404 -16.64 20.98 2.32
CA ASN A 404 -17.34 20.78 1.06
C ASN A 404 -17.61 19.30 0.74
N GLN A 405 -17.51 18.89 -0.52
CA GLN A 405 -17.74 17.49 -0.94
C GLN A 405 -16.73 16.52 -0.31
N SER A 406 -15.45 16.89 -0.18
CA SER A 406 -14.46 16.01 0.45
C SER A 406 -14.79 15.74 1.92
N GLY A 407 -15.23 16.78 2.66
CA GLY A 407 -15.70 16.62 4.03
C GLY A 407 -16.99 15.81 4.13
N ALA A 408 -17.93 16.05 3.22
CA ALA A 408 -19.17 15.26 3.14
C ALA A 408 -18.88 13.78 2.84
N MET A 409 -17.85 13.47 2.03
CA MET A 409 -17.40 12.10 1.81
C MET A 409 -16.66 11.50 3.02
N ASN A 410 -15.89 12.31 3.75
CA ASN A 410 -15.25 11.87 5.00
C ASN A 410 -16.31 11.40 6.02
N GLU A 411 -17.40 12.16 6.18
CA GLU A 411 -18.56 11.78 6.99
C GLU A 411 -19.29 10.55 6.41
N GLY A 412 -19.57 10.56 5.11
CA GLY A 412 -20.29 9.48 4.45
C GLY A 412 -19.54 8.15 4.46
N PHE A 413 -18.21 8.14 4.27
CA PHE A 413 -17.42 6.93 4.45
C PHE A 413 -17.43 6.43 5.89
N SER A 414 -17.38 7.34 6.88
CA SER A 414 -17.50 6.98 8.29
C SER A 414 -18.84 6.34 8.61
N ASP A 415 -19.96 6.86 8.08
CA ASP A 415 -21.28 6.23 8.18
C ASP A 415 -21.35 4.87 7.48
N ILE A 416 -20.75 4.73 6.29
CA ILE A 416 -20.65 3.45 5.58
C ILE A 416 -19.93 2.42 6.44
N TRP A 417 -18.81 2.80 7.07
CA TRP A 417 -18.06 1.90 7.92
C TRP A 417 -18.81 1.58 9.22
N GLY A 418 -19.50 2.55 9.81
CA GLY A 418 -20.41 2.34 10.95
C GLY A 418 -21.46 1.26 10.63
N ALA A 419 -22.19 1.40 9.53
CA ALA A 419 -23.19 0.44 9.09
C ALA A 419 -22.59 -0.95 8.77
N CYS A 420 -21.44 -1.01 8.11
CA CYS A 420 -20.76 -2.27 7.79
C CYS A 420 -20.25 -2.98 9.05
N ILE A 421 -19.70 -2.24 10.00
CA ILE A 421 -19.18 -2.77 11.26
C ILE A 421 -20.33 -3.28 12.12
N GLU A 422 -21.42 -2.56 12.18
CA GLU A 422 -22.64 -3.01 12.87
C GLU A 422 -23.16 -4.32 12.27
N GLN A 423 -23.29 -4.40 10.95
CA GLN A 423 -23.68 -5.63 10.25
C GLN A 423 -22.73 -6.79 10.56
N TYR A 424 -21.42 -6.53 10.53
CA TYR A 424 -20.41 -7.53 10.86
C TYR A 424 -20.48 -7.96 12.33
N ALA A 425 -20.64 -7.05 13.26
CA ALA A 425 -20.70 -7.32 14.69
C ALA A 425 -21.97 -8.14 15.06
N LYS A 426 -23.11 -7.85 14.40
CA LYS A 426 -24.37 -8.57 14.62
C LYS A 426 -24.40 -9.96 13.97
N ASN A 427 -23.74 -10.16 12.82
CA ASN A 427 -23.90 -11.34 11.96
C ASN A 427 -22.60 -12.12 11.65
N GLY A 428 -21.44 -11.63 12.07
CA GLY A 428 -20.12 -12.26 11.83
C GLY A 428 -19.58 -12.10 10.40
N ASN A 429 -20.34 -11.51 9.49
CA ASN A 429 -19.95 -11.25 8.11
C ASN A 429 -20.88 -10.22 7.45
N LEU A 430 -20.52 -9.75 6.26
CA LEU A 430 -21.31 -8.80 5.48
C LEU A 430 -22.37 -9.46 4.57
N ASN A 431 -22.44 -10.79 4.51
CA ASN A 431 -23.31 -11.55 3.61
C ASN A 431 -24.45 -12.29 4.36
N ALA A 432 -24.73 -11.92 5.60
CA ALA A 432 -25.67 -12.65 6.45
C ALA A 432 -27.14 -12.54 6.02
N GLY A 433 -27.44 -12.81 4.77
CA GLY A 433 -28.76 -13.13 4.24
C GLY A 433 -29.85 -12.05 4.32
N THR A 434 -29.56 -10.93 4.95
CA THR A 434 -30.52 -9.87 5.30
C THR A 434 -30.41 -8.64 4.41
N ASP A 435 -29.29 -8.47 3.72
CA ASP A 435 -29.00 -7.33 2.83
C ASP A 435 -29.85 -7.34 1.55
N THR A 436 -30.40 -8.50 1.16
CA THR A 436 -31.26 -8.63 -0.03
C THR A 436 -32.73 -8.91 0.28
N ALA A 437 -33.10 -9.39 1.47
CA ALA A 437 -34.46 -9.88 1.77
C ALA A 437 -35.47 -8.76 2.07
N SER A 438 -35.08 -7.65 2.64
CA SER A 438 -35.89 -6.45 2.85
C SER A 438 -35.00 -5.25 3.14
N PRO A 439 -34.32 -4.74 2.13
CA PRO A 439 -33.20 -3.82 2.31
C PRO A 439 -33.57 -2.50 3.03
N GLY A 440 -34.81 -2.04 2.91
CA GLY A 440 -35.24 -0.80 3.54
C GLY A 440 -35.65 -0.92 5.01
N THR A 441 -35.62 -2.12 5.60
CA THR A 441 -36.10 -2.39 6.97
C THR A 441 -34.95 -2.73 7.95
N LEU A 442 -33.71 -2.87 7.47
CA LEU A 442 -32.58 -3.16 8.33
C LEU A 442 -32.22 -1.94 9.20
N ALA A 443 -32.01 -2.19 10.49
CA ALA A 443 -31.63 -1.14 11.46
C ALA A 443 -30.31 -0.48 11.06
N VAL A 444 -29.34 -1.24 10.55
CA VAL A 444 -28.00 -0.76 10.12
C VAL A 444 -28.02 0.39 9.07
N TRP A 445 -29.17 0.67 8.44
CA TRP A 445 -29.32 1.82 7.54
C TRP A 445 -29.71 3.12 8.25
N LYS A 446 -29.79 3.08 9.55
CA LYS A 446 -29.94 4.25 10.42
C LYS A 446 -28.66 4.39 11.23
N ILE A 447 -28.20 5.58 11.46
CA ILE A 447 -26.99 5.85 12.22
C ILE A 447 -27.39 6.45 13.56
N GLY A 448 -26.98 5.80 14.65
CA GLY A 448 -27.26 6.20 16.03
C GLY A 448 -28.63 5.81 16.55
N GLU A 449 -29.33 4.81 15.98
CA GLU A 449 -30.68 4.47 16.43
C GLU A 449 -30.73 3.91 17.87
N ASP A 450 -29.66 3.26 18.33
CA ASP A 450 -29.62 2.64 19.66
C ASP A 450 -29.53 3.68 20.79
N ILE A 451 -29.09 4.93 20.52
CA ILE A 451 -28.99 5.98 21.54
C ILE A 451 -30.31 6.73 21.81
N GLY A 452 -31.42 6.32 21.18
CA GLY A 452 -32.77 6.83 21.42
C GLY A 452 -33.48 7.36 20.17
N ASP A 453 -32.80 7.96 19.22
CA ASP A 453 -33.31 8.30 17.86
C ASP A 453 -32.12 8.33 16.88
N SER A 454 -32.35 7.87 15.66
CA SER A 454 -31.34 7.90 14.60
C SER A 454 -31.05 9.35 14.18
N LEU A 455 -29.77 9.67 14.08
CA LEU A 455 -29.31 10.98 13.64
C LEU A 455 -29.39 11.12 12.13
N ARG A 456 -28.98 10.08 11.39
CA ARG A 456 -29.00 10.00 9.94
C ARG A 456 -29.71 8.74 9.45
N SER A 457 -30.14 8.73 8.20
CA SER A 457 -30.73 7.57 7.54
C SER A 457 -30.13 7.41 6.15
N MET A 458 -29.38 6.34 5.94
CA MET A 458 -28.77 6.03 4.64
C MET A 458 -29.84 5.64 3.60
N SER A 459 -30.89 4.95 4.02
CA SER A 459 -31.97 4.49 3.14
C SER A 459 -32.94 5.61 2.73
N TYR A 460 -33.23 6.55 3.63
CA TYR A 460 -34.15 7.66 3.44
C TYR A 460 -33.60 8.97 4.05
N PRO A 461 -32.54 9.55 3.50
CA PRO A 461 -31.88 10.73 4.10
C PRO A 461 -32.82 11.91 4.33
N ASN A 462 -33.74 12.16 3.39
CA ASN A 462 -34.71 13.26 3.49
C ASN A 462 -35.61 13.21 4.75
N THR A 463 -35.75 12.06 5.40
CA THR A 463 -36.53 11.96 6.68
C THR A 463 -35.78 12.62 7.84
N LYS A 464 -34.47 12.78 7.70
CA LYS A 464 -33.61 13.46 8.67
C LYS A 464 -33.13 14.83 8.19
N ARG A 465 -33.67 15.29 7.05
CA ARG A 465 -33.32 16.54 6.35
C ARG A 465 -31.90 16.52 5.76
N ASP A 466 -31.37 15.36 5.45
CA ASP A 466 -30.17 15.19 4.68
C ASP A 466 -30.52 14.94 3.19
N PRO A 467 -29.69 15.32 2.23
CA PRO A 467 -29.96 15.11 0.82
C PRO A 467 -29.76 13.64 0.42
N ASP A 468 -30.69 13.09 -0.33
CA ASP A 468 -30.54 11.83 -1.05
C ASP A 468 -30.05 12.04 -2.50
N THR A 469 -29.83 13.29 -2.90
CA THR A 469 -29.54 13.72 -4.27
C THR A 469 -28.56 14.88 -4.23
N PHE A 470 -27.47 14.80 -4.99
CA PHE A 470 -26.49 15.88 -5.11
C PHE A 470 -27.13 17.13 -5.71
N LEU A 471 -26.97 18.29 -5.05
CA LEU A 471 -27.65 19.55 -5.38
C LEU A 471 -29.18 19.39 -5.49
N GLY A 472 -29.72 18.46 -4.75
CA GLY A 472 -31.15 18.23 -4.61
C GLY A 472 -31.72 18.80 -3.32
N ARG A 473 -32.89 18.26 -2.93
CA ARG A 473 -33.57 18.72 -1.69
C ARG A 473 -32.69 18.49 -0.46
N TYR A 474 -32.62 19.48 0.39
CA TYR A 474 -31.82 19.52 1.63
C TYR A 474 -30.31 19.56 1.45
N TYR A 475 -29.80 19.60 0.22
CA TYR A 475 -28.37 19.83 0.03
C TYR A 475 -27.98 21.19 0.66
N ALA A 476 -27.01 21.17 1.57
CA ALA A 476 -26.51 22.40 2.20
C ALA A 476 -25.63 23.15 1.21
N ASP A 477 -26.17 24.23 0.68
CA ASP A 477 -25.61 25.01 -0.39
C ASP A 477 -25.80 26.52 -0.15
N THR A 478 -25.30 27.31 -1.06
CA THR A 478 -25.76 28.68 -1.27
C THR A 478 -26.81 28.68 -2.40
N GLN A 479 -27.70 29.64 -2.40
CA GLN A 479 -28.65 29.82 -3.49
C GLN A 479 -28.22 31.00 -4.35
N ASP A 480 -28.37 30.86 -5.67
CA ASP A 480 -28.24 31.99 -6.59
C ASP A 480 -29.46 32.94 -6.50
N ASP A 481 -29.42 34.07 -7.20
CA ASP A 481 -30.51 35.05 -7.22
C ASP A 481 -31.85 34.49 -7.72
N SER A 482 -31.86 33.32 -8.33
CA SER A 482 -33.06 32.60 -8.77
C SER A 482 -33.56 31.55 -7.75
N GLY A 483 -32.83 31.37 -6.63
CA GLY A 483 -33.13 30.34 -5.63
C GLY A 483 -32.65 28.92 -6.03
N VAL A 484 -31.77 28.84 -7.00
CA VAL A 484 -31.18 27.56 -7.45
C VAL A 484 -30.00 27.20 -6.56
N ALA A 485 -29.99 25.96 -6.08
CA ALA A 485 -28.90 25.42 -5.29
C ALA A 485 -27.56 25.45 -6.06
N ILE A 486 -26.59 26.11 -5.47
CA ILE A 486 -25.19 26.13 -5.93
C ILE A 486 -24.30 25.68 -4.79
N GLU A 487 -23.14 25.11 -5.12
CA GLU A 487 -22.22 24.60 -4.12
C GLU A 487 -21.67 25.73 -3.24
N CYS A 488 -21.63 25.51 -1.92
CA CYS A 488 -21.05 26.42 -0.93
C CYS A 488 -19.54 26.61 -1.18
N THR A 489 -19.08 27.87 -1.21
CA THR A 489 -17.67 28.20 -1.51
C THR A 489 -16.87 28.73 -0.34
N THR A 490 -17.53 28.94 0.83
CA THR A 490 -16.90 29.57 2.01
C THR A 490 -17.07 28.68 3.26
N PRO A 491 -16.37 27.52 3.35
CA PRO A 491 -16.49 26.61 4.48
C PRO A 491 -16.00 27.27 5.77
N ASN A 492 -16.78 27.09 6.85
CA ASN A 492 -16.45 27.55 8.20
C ASN A 492 -17.31 26.80 9.24
N ASP A 493 -16.99 26.93 10.53
CA ASP A 493 -17.71 26.24 11.60
C ASP A 493 -19.21 26.63 11.68
N SER A 494 -19.59 27.84 11.27
CA SER A 494 -20.98 28.29 11.37
C SER A 494 -21.89 27.69 10.30
N ASN A 495 -21.32 27.16 9.23
CA ASN A 495 -22.05 26.48 8.16
C ASN A 495 -21.66 25.00 8.04
N ASP A 496 -21.12 24.42 9.13
CA ASP A 496 -20.71 23.02 9.16
C ASP A 496 -19.71 22.69 8.02
N GLN A 497 -18.72 23.55 7.82
CA GLN A 497 -17.72 23.41 6.74
C GLN A 497 -18.35 23.25 5.35
N CYS A 498 -19.43 23.96 5.07
CA CYS A 498 -20.34 23.80 3.92
C CYS A 498 -21.19 22.51 4.01
N GLY A 499 -21.70 22.21 5.20
CA GLY A 499 -22.68 21.14 5.42
C GLY A 499 -22.10 19.74 5.32
N VAL A 500 -20.93 19.47 5.84
CA VAL A 500 -20.27 18.14 5.70
C VAL A 500 -21.11 17.02 6.28
N HIS A 501 -21.76 17.22 7.45
CA HIS A 501 -22.62 16.21 8.06
C HIS A 501 -23.94 16.03 7.28
N THR A 502 -24.53 17.11 6.79
CA THR A 502 -25.77 17.07 6.01
C THR A 502 -25.52 16.43 4.65
N ASN A 503 -24.53 16.91 3.90
CA ASN A 503 -24.25 16.47 2.52
C ASN A 503 -23.66 15.06 2.44
N SER A 504 -23.25 14.45 3.57
CA SER A 504 -22.88 13.03 3.67
C SER A 504 -24.00 12.11 3.19
N GLY A 505 -25.28 12.59 3.30
CA GLY A 505 -26.45 11.89 2.83
C GLY A 505 -26.40 11.44 1.37
N VAL A 506 -25.66 12.16 0.50
CA VAL A 506 -25.48 11.76 -0.91
C VAL A 506 -24.68 10.46 -1.01
N LEU A 507 -23.54 10.35 -0.32
CA LEU A 507 -22.71 9.15 -0.32
C LEU A 507 -23.37 7.99 0.44
N ASN A 508 -24.03 8.29 1.55
CA ASN A 508 -24.82 7.34 2.32
C ASN A 508 -25.90 6.69 1.45
N HIS A 509 -26.64 7.51 0.71
CA HIS A 509 -27.72 7.01 -0.16
C HIS A 509 -27.20 6.24 -1.35
N TRP A 510 -26.08 6.67 -1.94
CA TRP A 510 -25.37 5.92 -2.98
C TRP A 510 -25.01 4.51 -2.49
N PHE A 511 -24.40 4.39 -1.29
CA PHE A 511 -23.99 3.10 -0.75
C PHE A 511 -25.18 2.19 -0.43
N TYR A 512 -26.25 2.75 0.12
CA TYR A 512 -27.50 2.02 0.33
C TYR A 512 -28.10 1.49 -0.97
N ILE A 513 -28.24 2.36 -2.00
CA ILE A 513 -28.77 1.97 -3.31
C ILE A 513 -27.89 0.89 -3.95
N LEU A 514 -26.60 1.04 -3.90
CA LEU A 514 -25.64 0.06 -4.44
C LEU A 514 -25.77 -1.29 -3.74
N THR A 515 -25.91 -1.27 -2.42
CA THR A 515 -25.99 -2.50 -1.60
C THR A 515 -27.33 -3.22 -1.80
N ALA A 516 -28.43 -2.50 -1.61
CA ALA A 516 -29.77 -3.06 -1.45
C ALA A 516 -30.57 -3.07 -2.76
N GLY A 517 -30.20 -2.22 -3.70
CA GLY A 517 -31.01 -1.93 -4.88
C GLY A 517 -32.15 -0.96 -4.58
N LYS A 518 -32.51 -0.16 -5.57
CA LYS A 518 -33.63 0.77 -5.47
C LYS A 518 -34.09 1.22 -6.86
N SER A 519 -35.39 1.41 -7.02
CA SER A 519 -36.00 2.10 -8.17
C SER A 519 -36.70 3.36 -7.69
N GLY A 520 -36.63 4.43 -8.47
CA GLY A 520 -37.23 5.69 -8.08
C GLY A 520 -36.93 6.83 -9.04
N THR A 521 -37.23 8.03 -8.56
CA THR A 521 -36.88 9.28 -9.24
C THR A 521 -36.14 10.14 -8.22
N ASN A 522 -34.96 10.65 -8.57
CA ASN A 522 -34.24 11.57 -7.71
C ASN A 522 -34.92 12.97 -7.69
N ASN A 523 -34.43 13.84 -6.82
CA ASN A 523 -35.05 15.16 -6.65
C ASN A 523 -34.18 16.33 -7.13
N ALA A 524 -33.32 16.06 -8.15
CA ALA A 524 -32.54 17.11 -8.78
C ALA A 524 -33.43 18.24 -9.34
N SER A 525 -33.00 19.49 -9.17
CA SER A 525 -33.69 20.63 -9.72
C SER A 525 -33.55 20.69 -11.25
N GLN A 526 -34.46 21.41 -11.96
CA GLN A 526 -34.33 21.61 -13.41
C GLN A 526 -33.02 22.28 -13.82
N ALA A 527 -32.49 23.19 -12.99
CA ALA A 527 -31.22 23.84 -13.22
C ALA A 527 -30.03 22.88 -13.09
N ASN A 528 -30.20 21.80 -12.32
CA ASN A 528 -29.23 20.73 -12.11
C ASN A 528 -29.56 19.48 -12.94
N GLY A 529 -30.24 19.65 -14.08
CA GLY A 529 -30.55 18.62 -15.06
C GLY A 529 -31.93 17.99 -14.93
N GLY A 530 -32.66 18.34 -13.90
CA GLY A 530 -34.03 17.81 -13.62
C GLY A 530 -34.00 16.43 -12.96
N PRO A 531 -35.15 15.95 -12.52
CA PRO A 531 -35.31 14.65 -11.89
C PRO A 531 -34.99 13.51 -12.86
N ASP A 532 -34.15 12.59 -12.46
CA ASP A 532 -33.77 11.40 -13.21
C ASP A 532 -34.49 10.17 -12.67
N VAL A 533 -35.02 9.35 -13.59
CA VAL A 533 -35.61 8.04 -13.24
C VAL A 533 -34.52 6.98 -13.24
N TYR A 534 -34.38 6.22 -12.17
CA TYR A 534 -33.36 5.21 -12.02
C TYR A 534 -33.95 3.85 -11.58
N ASN A 535 -33.23 2.81 -11.94
CA ASN A 535 -33.47 1.45 -11.47
C ASN A 535 -32.11 0.75 -11.26
N VAL A 536 -31.78 0.47 -10.00
CA VAL A 536 -30.50 -0.12 -9.61
C VAL A 536 -30.76 -1.48 -8.96
N GLN A 537 -30.08 -2.50 -9.45
CA GLN A 537 -30.05 -3.80 -8.81
C GLN A 537 -28.96 -3.80 -7.73
N GLY A 538 -29.28 -4.22 -6.51
CA GLY A 538 -28.33 -4.32 -5.41
C GLY A 538 -27.26 -5.39 -5.67
N ILE A 539 -26.05 -5.14 -5.18
CA ILE A 539 -24.90 -6.08 -5.30
C ILE A 539 -24.50 -6.72 -3.97
N GLY A 540 -25.19 -6.38 -2.88
CA GLY A 540 -24.89 -6.82 -1.52
C GLY A 540 -23.76 -6.03 -0.85
N MET A 541 -23.79 -6.00 0.50
CA MET A 541 -22.90 -5.15 1.31
C MET A 541 -21.42 -5.53 1.14
N ALA A 542 -21.08 -6.80 1.06
CA ALA A 542 -19.70 -7.24 0.93
C ALA A 542 -19.01 -6.69 -0.32
N LYS A 543 -19.68 -6.75 -1.47
CA LYS A 543 -19.16 -6.21 -2.73
C LYS A 543 -19.13 -4.68 -2.71
N ALA A 544 -20.18 -4.05 -2.19
CA ALA A 544 -20.27 -2.60 -2.08
C ALA A 544 -19.17 -2.04 -1.17
N ALA A 545 -18.94 -2.65 0.01
CA ALA A 545 -17.89 -2.28 0.95
C ALA A 545 -16.48 -2.45 0.34
N GLN A 546 -16.25 -3.53 -0.41
CA GLN A 546 -14.98 -3.75 -1.09
C GLN A 546 -14.69 -2.65 -2.12
N ILE A 547 -15.68 -2.28 -2.92
CA ILE A 547 -15.56 -1.21 -3.92
C ILE A 547 -15.31 0.14 -3.23
N ALA A 548 -16.06 0.44 -2.17
CA ALA A 548 -15.91 1.68 -1.41
C ALA A 548 -14.53 1.80 -0.76
N TYR A 549 -14.04 0.74 -0.13
CA TYR A 549 -12.75 0.73 0.56
C TYR A 549 -11.57 0.94 -0.38
N TYR A 550 -11.51 0.19 -1.48
CA TYR A 550 -10.39 0.36 -2.42
C TYR A 550 -10.46 1.70 -3.15
N ALA A 551 -11.65 2.26 -3.39
CA ALA A 551 -11.78 3.61 -3.92
C ALA A 551 -11.25 4.66 -2.94
N GLU A 552 -11.63 4.60 -1.67
CA GLU A 552 -11.16 5.50 -0.61
C GLU A 552 -9.64 5.37 -0.43
N ARG A 553 -9.12 4.15 -0.26
CA ARG A 553 -7.71 3.92 0.06
C ARG A 553 -6.78 4.28 -1.09
N ASP A 554 -7.12 3.88 -2.32
CA ASP A 554 -6.18 3.79 -3.43
C ASP A 554 -6.37 4.87 -4.50
N TYR A 555 -7.51 5.58 -4.55
CA TYR A 555 -7.81 6.50 -5.67
C TYR A 555 -8.09 7.94 -5.25
N LEU A 556 -8.68 8.17 -4.08
CA LEU A 556 -9.09 9.52 -3.67
C LEU A 556 -7.92 10.36 -3.17
N THR A 557 -7.94 11.65 -3.52
CA THR A 557 -7.02 12.71 -3.08
C THR A 557 -7.71 13.63 -2.07
N PRO A 558 -6.97 14.48 -1.33
CA PRO A 558 -7.56 15.26 -0.23
C PRO A 558 -8.78 16.12 -0.59
N ASN A 559 -8.83 16.73 -1.78
CA ASN A 559 -9.97 17.54 -2.20
C ASN A 559 -10.82 16.85 -3.29
N SER A 560 -10.89 15.53 -3.29
CA SER A 560 -11.77 14.74 -4.19
C SER A 560 -13.23 15.12 -4.02
N THR A 561 -13.98 15.05 -5.12
CA THR A 561 -15.41 15.34 -5.22
C THR A 561 -16.23 14.06 -5.31
N PHE A 562 -17.54 14.14 -5.26
CA PHE A 562 -18.42 13.00 -5.56
C PHE A 562 -18.17 12.42 -6.97
N MET A 563 -17.84 13.27 -7.95
CA MET A 563 -17.48 12.81 -9.30
C MET A 563 -16.18 12.02 -9.29
N ASP A 564 -15.17 12.44 -8.54
CA ASP A 564 -13.92 11.69 -8.38
C ASP A 564 -14.16 10.35 -7.69
N CYS A 565 -15.01 10.32 -6.67
CA CYS A 565 -15.42 9.10 -5.98
C CYS A 565 -16.19 8.15 -6.91
N ARG A 566 -17.10 8.69 -7.74
CA ARG A 566 -17.74 7.92 -8.81
C ARG A 566 -16.74 7.26 -9.72
N ASN A 567 -15.78 8.02 -10.23
CA ASN A 567 -14.76 7.52 -11.14
C ASN A 567 -13.86 6.48 -10.47
N ALA A 568 -13.49 6.69 -9.21
CA ALA A 568 -12.72 5.75 -8.39
C ALA A 568 -13.48 4.43 -8.20
N THR A 569 -14.75 4.49 -7.77
CA THR A 569 -15.57 3.29 -7.55
C THR A 569 -15.84 2.51 -8.83
N ILE A 570 -16.01 3.18 -9.97
CA ILE A 570 -16.11 2.54 -11.29
C ILE A 570 -14.80 1.87 -11.67
N ALA A 571 -13.66 2.52 -11.46
CA ALA A 571 -12.34 1.94 -11.74
C ALA A 571 -12.11 0.67 -10.91
N VAL A 572 -12.40 0.71 -9.62
CA VAL A 572 -12.32 -0.45 -8.72
C VAL A 572 -13.27 -1.57 -9.18
N ALA A 573 -14.55 -1.25 -9.42
CA ALA A 573 -15.52 -2.25 -9.86
C ALA A 573 -15.10 -2.90 -11.19
N SER A 574 -14.59 -2.12 -12.15
CA SER A 574 -14.12 -2.64 -13.46
C SER A 574 -12.83 -3.46 -13.34
N SER A 575 -12.03 -3.25 -12.30
CA SER A 575 -10.87 -4.09 -12.00
C SER A 575 -11.26 -5.43 -11.36
N LEU A 576 -12.28 -5.41 -10.50
CA LEU A 576 -12.75 -6.59 -9.77
C LEU A 576 -13.69 -7.47 -10.62
N TYR A 577 -14.48 -6.84 -11.48
CA TYR A 577 -15.55 -7.48 -12.25
C TYR A 577 -15.40 -7.16 -13.74
N CYS A 578 -16.22 -7.80 -14.54
CA CYS A 578 -16.32 -7.49 -15.97
C CYS A 578 -16.93 -6.09 -16.19
N SER A 579 -16.45 -5.36 -17.21
CA SER A 579 -16.93 -4.00 -17.52
C SER A 579 -18.44 -3.90 -17.81
N SER A 580 -19.04 -5.00 -18.25
CA SER A 580 -20.51 -5.10 -18.46
C SER A 580 -21.23 -5.91 -17.38
N SER A 581 -20.58 -6.23 -16.27
CA SER A 581 -21.20 -6.96 -15.16
C SER A 581 -22.30 -6.15 -14.47
N GLN A 582 -23.15 -6.85 -13.74
CA GLN A 582 -24.18 -6.22 -12.91
C GLN A 582 -23.56 -5.29 -11.86
N GLU A 583 -22.41 -5.65 -11.32
CA GLU A 583 -21.70 -4.86 -10.31
C GLU A 583 -21.30 -3.50 -10.87
N VAL A 584 -20.65 -3.46 -12.04
CA VAL A 584 -20.24 -2.20 -12.70
C VAL A 584 -21.45 -1.37 -13.10
N GLN A 585 -22.48 -1.99 -13.67
CA GLN A 585 -23.74 -1.31 -14.02
C GLN A 585 -24.38 -0.69 -12.78
N SER A 586 -24.43 -1.44 -11.67
CA SER A 586 -25.04 -0.96 -10.42
C SER A 586 -24.25 0.18 -9.79
N VAL A 587 -22.92 0.14 -9.81
CA VAL A 587 -22.08 1.25 -9.33
C VAL A 587 -22.39 2.53 -10.12
N ILE A 588 -22.38 2.46 -11.45
CA ILE A 588 -22.63 3.62 -12.32
C ILE A 588 -24.06 4.16 -12.12
N ASN A 589 -25.05 3.27 -12.09
CA ASN A 589 -26.45 3.65 -11.96
C ASN A 589 -26.81 4.13 -10.52
N ALA A 590 -26.11 3.65 -9.48
CA ALA A 590 -26.28 4.16 -8.13
C ALA A 590 -25.77 5.62 -8.01
N TRP A 591 -24.67 5.96 -8.66
CA TRP A 591 -24.21 7.34 -8.75
C TRP A 591 -25.17 8.24 -9.57
N TYR A 592 -25.67 7.71 -10.69
CA TYR A 592 -26.71 8.41 -11.47
C TYR A 592 -27.98 8.65 -10.63
N ALA A 593 -28.38 7.67 -9.81
CA ALA A 593 -29.53 7.80 -8.92
C ALA A 593 -29.41 8.95 -7.92
N VAL A 594 -28.20 9.28 -7.48
CA VAL A 594 -27.92 10.43 -6.59
C VAL A 594 -27.47 11.68 -7.36
N ASN A 595 -27.74 11.78 -8.65
CA ASN A 595 -27.42 12.91 -9.54
C ASN A 595 -25.93 13.19 -9.72
N VAL A 596 -25.08 12.17 -9.73
CA VAL A 596 -23.65 12.28 -10.00
C VAL A 596 -23.31 11.51 -11.27
N GLY A 597 -23.09 12.23 -12.38
CA GLY A 597 -22.75 11.68 -13.71
C GLY A 597 -23.90 10.98 -14.41
N ASN A 598 -23.60 10.32 -15.52
CA ASN A 598 -24.58 9.71 -16.41
C ASN A 598 -24.89 8.25 -16.02
N ALA A 599 -26.06 7.74 -16.46
CA ALA A 599 -26.43 6.34 -16.36
C ALA A 599 -25.48 5.43 -17.16
N TYR A 600 -25.44 4.15 -16.78
CA TYR A 600 -24.67 3.15 -17.53
C TYR A 600 -25.18 3.05 -18.99
N ASN A 601 -24.21 3.04 -19.92
CA ASN A 601 -24.44 2.80 -21.33
C ASN A 601 -23.75 1.50 -21.75
N SER A 602 -24.51 0.55 -22.30
CA SER A 602 -23.98 -0.72 -22.76
C SER A 602 -23.35 -0.61 -24.13
N PHE A 603 -22.24 -1.30 -24.34
CA PHE A 603 -21.65 -1.51 -25.67
C PHE A 603 -22.08 -2.89 -26.19
N PRO A 604 -22.66 -2.99 -27.41
CA PRO A 604 -22.98 -4.30 -27.99
C PRO A 604 -21.73 -5.17 -28.20
N ASN A 605 -20.65 -4.59 -28.71
CA ASN A 605 -19.38 -5.27 -28.95
C ASN A 605 -18.28 -4.50 -28.22
N ASP A 606 -17.56 -5.16 -27.36
CA ASP A 606 -16.41 -4.60 -26.62
C ASP A 606 -15.45 -5.73 -26.23
N ILE A 607 -14.20 -5.63 -26.64
CA ILE A 607 -13.14 -6.57 -26.24
C ILE A 607 -12.19 -5.88 -25.27
N VAL A 608 -12.10 -6.41 -24.05
CA VAL A 608 -11.24 -5.86 -23.00
C VAL A 608 -9.97 -6.68 -22.90
N LEU A 609 -8.80 -6.10 -23.02
CA LEU A 609 -7.54 -6.75 -22.70
C LEU A 609 -7.32 -6.71 -21.17
N LYS A 610 -7.63 -7.84 -20.49
CA LYS A 610 -7.61 -7.90 -19.01
C LYS A 610 -6.20 -7.98 -18.44
N SER A 611 -5.37 -8.87 -18.97
CA SER A 611 -4.02 -9.06 -18.43
C SER A 611 -3.07 -9.67 -19.45
N LEU A 612 -1.80 -9.41 -19.22
CA LEU A 612 -0.68 -10.11 -19.79
C LEU A 612 -0.05 -10.94 -18.65
N ASN A 613 -0.23 -12.26 -18.66
CA ASN A 613 0.26 -13.14 -17.61
C ASN A 613 1.68 -13.63 -17.90
N GLY A 614 2.48 -13.69 -16.89
CA GLY A 614 3.94 -13.88 -16.92
C GLY A 614 4.68 -12.63 -16.46
N GLY A 615 3.94 -11.58 -16.07
CA GLY A 615 4.46 -10.29 -15.74
C GLY A 615 4.57 -10.08 -14.23
N ASN A 616 5.67 -9.96 -13.82
CA ASN A 616 6.44 -8.99 -13.07
C ASN A 616 7.78 -8.97 -13.78
N ILE A 617 8.68 -8.06 -13.48
CA ILE A 617 10.01 -8.05 -14.07
C ILE A 617 10.66 -9.42 -13.79
N ASN A 618 10.29 -10.43 -14.58
CA ASN A 618 10.78 -11.79 -14.44
C ASN A 618 12.05 -11.89 -15.27
N VAL A 619 13.14 -12.16 -14.57
CA VAL A 619 14.40 -12.50 -15.20
C VAL A 619 14.28 -13.92 -15.75
N ASN A 620 14.06 -14.05 -17.05
CA ASN A 620 13.96 -15.35 -17.70
C ASN A 620 15.36 -15.90 -17.99
N CYS A 621 15.78 -16.91 -17.21
CA CYS A 621 17.12 -17.51 -17.29
C CYS A 621 17.18 -18.60 -18.37
N GLY A 622 17.21 -18.20 -19.66
CA GLY A 622 17.47 -19.09 -20.79
C GLY A 622 16.29 -19.95 -21.25
N VAL A 623 15.07 -19.68 -20.81
CA VAL A 623 13.85 -20.37 -21.26
C VAL A 623 13.12 -19.50 -22.28
N PRO A 624 12.56 -20.06 -23.39
CA PRO A 624 11.70 -19.29 -24.27
C PRO A 624 10.55 -18.64 -23.50
N TYR A 625 10.27 -17.37 -23.79
CA TYR A 625 9.26 -16.63 -23.09
C TYR A 625 7.92 -16.75 -23.82
N SER A 626 6.92 -17.28 -23.13
CA SER A 626 5.58 -17.48 -23.69
C SER A 626 4.51 -16.89 -22.80
N PRO A 627 4.33 -15.54 -22.80
CA PRO A 627 3.30 -14.90 -22.02
C PRO A 627 1.91 -15.26 -22.52
N THR A 628 0.96 -15.32 -21.60
CA THR A 628 -0.45 -15.52 -21.93
C THR A 628 -1.18 -14.19 -21.91
N VAL A 629 -1.85 -13.90 -23.00
CA VAL A 629 -2.79 -12.77 -23.14
C VAL A 629 -4.16 -13.24 -22.66
N THR A 630 -4.77 -12.57 -21.71
CA THR A 630 -6.14 -12.79 -21.26
C THR A 630 -7.00 -11.62 -21.68
N PHE A 631 -8.06 -11.89 -22.40
CA PHE A 631 -9.04 -10.90 -22.85
C PHE A 631 -10.46 -11.34 -22.48
N GLU A 632 -11.39 -10.40 -22.41
CA GLU A 632 -12.76 -10.59 -21.92
C GLU A 632 -13.76 -9.94 -22.85
N ASN A 633 -14.89 -10.57 -23.05
CA ASN A 633 -16.01 -9.93 -23.71
C ASN A 633 -16.71 -8.94 -22.78
N GLY A 634 -16.39 -7.65 -22.92
CA GLY A 634 -17.03 -6.53 -22.21
C GLY A 634 -18.36 -6.09 -22.83
N GLY A 635 -18.70 -6.61 -24.00
CA GLY A 635 -19.95 -6.31 -24.72
C GLY A 635 -21.10 -7.24 -24.36
N THR A 636 -22.28 -6.98 -24.91
CA THR A 636 -23.48 -7.81 -24.73
C THR A 636 -23.63 -8.89 -25.81
N ASN A 637 -23.00 -8.70 -26.97
CA ASN A 637 -22.99 -9.70 -28.05
C ASN A 637 -21.83 -10.68 -27.86
N ALA A 638 -22.06 -11.94 -28.26
CA ALA A 638 -20.99 -12.94 -28.25
C ALA A 638 -19.86 -12.60 -29.24
N ILE A 639 -18.61 -12.80 -28.83
CA ILE A 639 -17.42 -12.57 -29.64
C ILE A 639 -16.85 -13.91 -30.10
N ASN A 640 -16.74 -14.10 -31.43
CA ASN A 640 -16.27 -15.35 -32.01
C ASN A 640 -14.81 -15.29 -32.50
N ASN A 641 -14.29 -14.09 -32.79
CA ASN A 641 -12.94 -13.90 -33.31
C ASN A 641 -12.30 -12.68 -32.62
N VAL A 642 -11.06 -12.84 -32.19
CA VAL A 642 -10.23 -11.74 -31.66
C VAL A 642 -8.90 -11.73 -32.38
N THR A 643 -8.54 -10.58 -32.98
CA THR A 643 -7.22 -10.37 -33.54
C THR A 643 -6.31 -9.79 -32.49
N ILE A 644 -5.16 -10.44 -32.25
CA ILE A 644 -4.17 -10.05 -31.25
C ILE A 644 -2.91 -9.60 -32.00
N ASN A 645 -2.65 -8.32 -31.97
CA ASN A 645 -1.43 -7.72 -32.50
C ASN A 645 -0.44 -7.50 -31.38
N TYR A 646 0.82 -7.87 -31.59
CA TYR A 646 1.86 -7.64 -30.59
C TYR A 646 3.19 -7.28 -31.22
N ASN A 647 3.99 -6.52 -30.53
CA ASN A 647 5.37 -6.22 -30.89
C ASN A 647 6.27 -6.13 -29.66
N ILE A 648 7.57 -6.29 -29.89
CA ILE A 648 8.61 -6.08 -28.90
C ILE A 648 9.30 -4.76 -29.22
N ASP A 649 9.48 -3.92 -28.20
CA ASP A 649 10.22 -2.64 -28.25
C ASP A 649 9.72 -1.67 -29.35
N GLY A 650 8.44 -1.76 -29.69
CA GLY A 650 7.86 -0.95 -30.78
C GLY A 650 8.28 -1.36 -32.19
N GLY A 651 8.86 -2.52 -32.36
CA GLY A 651 9.22 -3.10 -33.66
C GLY A 651 8.01 -3.50 -34.50
N ALA A 652 8.22 -4.33 -35.50
CA ALA A 652 7.15 -4.80 -36.38
C ALA A 652 6.11 -5.63 -35.63
N ASN A 653 4.83 -5.42 -35.95
CA ASN A 653 3.74 -6.18 -35.37
C ASN A 653 3.72 -7.62 -35.89
N SER A 654 3.57 -8.55 -34.96
CA SER A 654 3.12 -9.91 -35.22
C SER A 654 1.65 -10.03 -34.90
N THR A 655 0.93 -10.90 -35.59
CA THR A 655 -0.53 -11.05 -35.48
C THR A 655 -0.88 -12.50 -35.18
N LEU A 656 -1.76 -12.71 -34.22
CA LEU A 656 -2.43 -13.97 -33.93
C LEU A 656 -3.93 -13.78 -34.00
N ASN A 657 -4.65 -14.82 -34.42
CA ASN A 657 -6.10 -14.82 -34.43
C ASN A 657 -6.60 -15.90 -33.47
N TRP A 658 -7.38 -15.47 -32.49
CA TRP A 658 -8.10 -16.38 -31.63
C TRP A 658 -9.50 -16.63 -32.20
N VAL A 659 -9.95 -17.87 -32.16
CA VAL A 659 -11.29 -18.28 -32.61
C VAL A 659 -11.96 -19.08 -31.50
N GLY A 660 -13.17 -18.70 -31.14
CA GLY A 660 -13.95 -19.34 -30.09
C GLY A 660 -15.38 -18.79 -30.04
N ASN A 661 -15.99 -18.81 -28.88
CA ASN A 661 -17.26 -18.14 -28.59
C ASN A 661 -17.21 -17.63 -27.16
N LEU A 662 -17.12 -16.33 -26.98
CA LEU A 662 -17.15 -15.70 -25.67
C LEU A 662 -18.52 -15.04 -25.47
N ALA A 663 -19.29 -15.58 -24.56
CA ALA A 663 -20.48 -14.88 -24.07
C ALA A 663 -20.08 -13.63 -23.25
N GLN A 664 -21.06 -12.79 -22.92
CA GLN A 664 -20.84 -11.62 -22.06
C GLN A 664 -20.07 -12.02 -20.78
N CYS A 665 -19.02 -11.29 -20.46
CA CYS A 665 -18.13 -11.48 -19.32
C CYS A 665 -17.29 -12.77 -19.35
N GLU A 666 -17.33 -13.56 -20.42
CA GLU A 666 -16.40 -14.68 -20.57
C GLU A 666 -15.02 -14.24 -21.02
N GLN A 667 -14.02 -14.96 -20.54
CA GLN A 667 -12.62 -14.69 -20.84
C GLN A 667 -12.05 -15.73 -21.80
N GLY A 668 -11.22 -15.25 -22.74
CA GLY A 668 -10.40 -16.04 -23.60
C GLY A 668 -8.92 -15.84 -23.28
N THR A 669 -8.11 -16.85 -23.61
CA THR A 669 -6.67 -16.79 -23.44
C THR A 669 -5.94 -17.19 -24.70
N GLN A 670 -4.78 -16.56 -24.97
CA GLN A 670 -3.89 -16.88 -26.06
C GLN A 670 -2.44 -16.76 -25.62
N ALA A 671 -1.66 -17.82 -25.79
CA ALA A 671 -0.23 -17.75 -25.59
C ALA A 671 0.46 -17.08 -26.78
N ILE A 672 1.44 -16.22 -26.49
CA ILE A 672 2.34 -15.62 -27.46
C ILE A 672 3.70 -16.27 -27.29
N ASN A 673 4.25 -16.87 -28.36
CA ASN A 673 5.59 -17.41 -28.35
C ASN A 673 6.59 -16.37 -28.85
N ILE A 674 7.47 -15.93 -27.96
CA ILE A 674 8.50 -14.93 -28.26
C ILE A 674 9.85 -15.64 -28.29
N ASN A 675 10.50 -15.66 -29.44
CA ASN A 675 11.80 -16.28 -29.64
C ASN A 675 12.85 -15.23 -30.00
N GLY A 676 14.12 -15.51 -29.67
CA GLY A 676 15.27 -14.74 -30.13
C GLY A 676 15.45 -13.39 -29.42
N LEU A 677 14.87 -13.19 -28.24
CA LEU A 677 15.16 -12.01 -27.42
C LEU A 677 16.63 -12.04 -26.94
N THR A 678 17.29 -10.92 -27.08
CA THR A 678 18.63 -10.71 -26.52
C THR A 678 18.55 -10.53 -25.00
N ARG A 679 19.67 -10.72 -24.28
CA ARG A 679 19.77 -10.36 -22.87
C ARG A 679 19.47 -8.86 -22.72
N GLY A 680 18.64 -8.50 -21.78
CA GLY A 680 18.30 -7.14 -21.46
C GLY A 680 16.82 -6.90 -21.19
N TYR A 681 16.49 -5.64 -21.22
CA TYR A 681 15.15 -5.10 -21.01
C TYR A 681 14.39 -5.01 -22.32
N HIS A 682 13.17 -5.54 -22.34
CA HIS A 682 12.25 -5.48 -23.48
C HIS A 682 10.86 -5.07 -23.04
N ILE A 683 10.10 -4.45 -23.92
CA ILE A 683 8.68 -4.14 -23.72
C ILE A 683 7.85 -4.94 -24.73
N LEU A 684 6.98 -5.80 -24.23
CA LEU A 684 5.92 -6.41 -25.03
C LEU A 684 4.71 -5.49 -25.05
N ASN A 685 4.28 -5.04 -26.21
CA ASN A 685 3.04 -4.33 -26.43
C ASN A 685 2.04 -5.27 -27.08
N VAL A 686 0.81 -5.32 -26.56
CA VAL A 686 -0.28 -6.16 -27.09
C VAL A 686 -1.52 -5.31 -27.28
N THR A 687 -2.20 -5.48 -28.40
CA THR A 687 -3.50 -4.88 -28.71
C THR A 687 -4.44 -5.95 -29.20
N THR A 688 -5.62 -6.07 -28.61
CA THR A 688 -6.73 -6.89 -29.08
C THR A 688 -7.67 -6.05 -29.94
N THR A 689 -8.25 -6.64 -30.97
CA THR A 689 -9.22 -5.96 -31.86
C THR A 689 -10.33 -6.90 -32.28
N ILE A 690 -11.54 -6.36 -32.38
CA ILE A 690 -12.73 -7.01 -32.94
C ILE A 690 -13.43 -6.06 -33.92
N THR A 691 -14.37 -6.57 -34.69
CA THR A 691 -15.19 -5.75 -35.60
C THR A 691 -16.20 -4.93 -34.79
N ASN A 692 -16.28 -3.61 -35.09
CA ASN A 692 -17.22 -2.66 -34.47
C ASN A 692 -17.07 -2.58 -32.93
N ASP A 693 -15.84 -2.55 -32.45
CA ASP A 693 -15.54 -2.35 -31.05
C ASP A 693 -16.06 -1.00 -30.56
N GLY A 694 -16.83 -1.02 -29.47
CA GLY A 694 -17.45 0.17 -28.90
C GLY A 694 -16.55 0.99 -27.99
N LEU A 695 -15.45 0.37 -27.45
CA LEU A 695 -14.56 1.04 -26.50
C LEU A 695 -13.09 0.62 -26.72
N ALA A 696 -12.48 1.06 -27.80
CA ALA A 696 -11.11 0.68 -28.16
C ALA A 696 -10.00 1.11 -27.17
N THR A 697 -10.31 1.94 -26.17
CA THR A 697 -9.34 2.41 -25.18
C THR A 697 -8.96 1.36 -24.11
N ASN A 698 -9.71 0.27 -24.01
CA ASN A 698 -9.46 -0.84 -23.07
C ASN A 698 -8.74 -2.04 -23.71
N ASN A 699 -8.32 -1.92 -24.99
CA ASN A 699 -7.81 -3.00 -25.85
C ASN A 699 -6.30 -3.21 -25.79
N THR A 700 -5.54 -2.30 -25.18
CA THR A 700 -4.07 -2.31 -25.24
C THR A 700 -3.47 -2.41 -23.85
N LYS A 701 -2.47 -3.28 -23.71
CA LYS A 701 -1.60 -3.34 -22.54
C LYS A 701 -0.16 -3.59 -22.94
N SER A 702 0.74 -3.21 -22.06
CA SER A 702 2.16 -3.49 -22.20
C SER A 702 2.71 -4.18 -20.96
N MET A 703 3.80 -4.92 -21.13
CA MET A 703 4.53 -5.50 -20.00
C MET A 703 6.03 -5.47 -20.26
N VAL A 704 6.78 -5.40 -19.18
CA VAL A 704 8.25 -5.52 -19.22
C VAL A 704 8.63 -7.00 -19.20
N ILE A 705 9.57 -7.35 -20.07
CA ILE A 705 10.23 -8.64 -20.10
C ILE A 705 11.72 -8.40 -19.83
N LEU A 706 12.25 -9.02 -18.81
CA LEU A 706 13.68 -9.00 -18.53
C LEU A 706 14.29 -10.35 -18.93
N VAL A 707 15.09 -10.36 -20.00
CA VAL A 707 15.77 -11.57 -20.50
C VAL A 707 17.15 -11.65 -19.88
N ASN A 708 17.47 -12.81 -19.30
CA ASN A 708 18.78 -13.10 -18.71
C ASN A 708 19.26 -14.50 -19.10
N ASP A 709 20.50 -14.84 -18.81
CA ASP A 709 21.11 -16.13 -19.11
C ASP A 709 21.91 -16.68 -17.93
N ALA A 710 22.36 -17.92 -18.08
CA ALA A 710 23.12 -18.61 -17.04
C ALA A 710 24.53 -18.02 -16.90
N GLY A 711 24.90 -17.71 -15.65
CA GLY A 711 26.24 -17.33 -15.25
C GLY A 711 27.11 -18.53 -14.91
N SER A 712 28.40 -18.38 -15.02
CA SER A 712 29.40 -19.42 -14.68
C SER A 712 29.95 -19.18 -13.28
N ILE A 713 29.85 -20.18 -12.40
CA ILE A 713 30.46 -20.14 -11.07
C ILE A 713 31.99 -20.26 -11.21
N ASN A 714 32.73 -19.59 -10.37
CA ASN A 714 34.21 -19.45 -10.38
C ASN A 714 34.77 -18.71 -11.61
N SER A 715 33.90 -18.05 -12.40
CA SER A 715 34.32 -17.19 -13.51
C SER A 715 34.16 -15.73 -13.11
N THR A 716 35.26 -14.99 -13.11
CA THR A 716 35.22 -13.56 -12.78
C THR A 716 34.72 -12.76 -13.97
N ASN A 717 33.68 -12.01 -13.76
CA ASN A 717 33.17 -11.05 -14.73
C ASN A 717 33.91 -9.73 -14.56
N THR A 718 34.78 -9.44 -15.54
CA THR A 718 35.66 -8.26 -15.55
C THR A 718 35.08 -7.10 -16.35
N PHE A 719 33.89 -7.27 -16.89
CA PHE A 719 33.18 -6.28 -17.72
C PHE A 719 33.93 -5.78 -18.96
N ASN A 720 34.98 -6.47 -19.37
CA ASN A 720 35.81 -6.08 -20.52
C ASN A 720 35.21 -6.51 -21.89
N THR A 721 34.30 -7.47 -21.91
CA THR A 721 33.70 -8.02 -23.11
C THR A 721 32.18 -7.82 -23.14
N ASN A 722 31.56 -7.96 -24.32
CA ASN A 722 30.09 -7.89 -24.43
C ASN A 722 29.39 -9.09 -23.79
N ASN A 723 30.09 -10.18 -23.51
CA ASN A 723 29.54 -11.35 -22.81
C ASN A 723 29.39 -11.11 -21.31
N ASP A 724 30.05 -10.11 -20.77
CA ASP A 724 30.12 -9.76 -19.36
C ASP A 724 29.06 -8.72 -18.97
N VAL A 725 28.12 -8.40 -19.86
CA VAL A 725 27.11 -7.35 -19.65
C VAL A 725 26.09 -7.81 -18.60
N LEU A 726 25.89 -7.02 -17.55
CA LEU A 726 24.80 -7.15 -16.61
C LEU A 726 23.54 -6.44 -17.12
N VAL A 727 22.39 -6.79 -16.60
CA VAL A 727 21.14 -6.12 -16.95
C VAL A 727 20.93 -4.95 -16.00
N SER A 728 20.75 -3.75 -16.54
CA SER A 728 20.50 -2.54 -15.77
C SER A 728 19.11 -1.98 -16.03
N ILE A 729 18.34 -1.74 -14.95
CA ILE A 729 16.99 -1.23 -15.01
C ILE A 729 16.75 -0.23 -13.88
N ASP A 730 15.94 0.78 -14.13
CA ASP A 730 15.48 1.69 -13.09
C ASP A 730 14.20 1.17 -12.42
N LYS A 731 13.89 1.67 -11.24
CA LYS A 731 12.64 1.33 -10.55
C LYS A 731 11.47 1.73 -11.45
N GLY A 732 10.50 0.80 -11.63
CA GLY A 732 9.41 0.96 -12.60
C GLY A 732 9.71 0.28 -13.94
N GLY A 733 10.85 -0.42 -14.05
CA GLY A 733 11.14 -1.32 -15.17
C GLY A 733 11.64 -0.64 -16.45
N ALA A 734 12.05 0.61 -16.40
CA ALA A 734 12.72 1.25 -17.54
C ALA A 734 14.15 0.76 -17.69
N ASN A 735 14.68 0.81 -18.92
CA ASN A 735 16.10 0.60 -19.15
C ASN A 735 16.90 1.65 -18.35
N SER A 736 17.90 1.25 -17.59
CA SER A 736 18.57 2.16 -16.69
C SER A 736 19.26 3.32 -17.42
N THR A 737 19.02 4.51 -16.93
CA THR A 737 19.77 5.72 -17.29
C THR A 737 20.91 6.02 -16.33
N VAL A 738 21.07 5.21 -15.28
CA VAL A 738 22.02 5.42 -14.18
C VAL A 738 23.25 4.55 -14.37
N TRP A 739 23.08 3.23 -14.48
CA TRP A 739 24.19 2.30 -14.65
C TRP A 739 24.77 2.30 -16.05
N GLU A 740 26.02 2.68 -16.17
CA GLU A 740 26.76 2.69 -17.43
C GLU A 740 27.97 1.78 -17.33
N ARG A 741 28.26 1.01 -18.39
CA ARG A 741 29.44 0.15 -18.49
C ARG A 741 30.54 0.83 -19.29
N GLY A 742 31.74 0.92 -18.74
CA GLY A 742 32.89 1.51 -19.39
C GLY A 742 33.98 1.96 -18.44
N SER A 743 34.91 2.69 -18.97
CA SER A 743 35.98 3.35 -18.19
C SER A 743 35.47 4.68 -17.65
N ILE A 744 35.63 4.91 -16.35
CA ILE A 744 35.16 6.13 -15.69
C ILE A 744 36.08 7.33 -15.94
N ASN A 745 35.51 8.51 -16.05
CA ASN A 745 36.24 9.78 -16.06
C ASN A 745 35.63 10.71 -15.01
N LYS A 746 36.07 10.49 -13.77
CA LYS A 746 35.61 11.21 -12.56
C LYS A 746 36.80 11.65 -11.74
N THR A 747 36.60 12.50 -10.75
CA THR A 747 37.67 13.06 -9.93
C THR A 747 38.11 12.11 -8.81
N LYS A 748 37.13 11.62 -8.03
CA LYS A 748 37.41 10.75 -6.88
C LYS A 748 37.46 9.29 -7.29
N LEU A 749 36.52 8.80 -8.08
CA LEU A 749 36.43 7.40 -8.47
C LEU A 749 37.45 7.02 -9.55
N SER A 750 37.91 7.94 -10.40
CA SER A 750 38.98 7.67 -11.39
C SER A 750 40.29 7.25 -10.74
N ILE A 751 40.59 7.71 -9.53
CA ILE A 751 41.76 7.35 -8.76
C ILE A 751 41.70 5.87 -8.34
N VAL A 752 40.51 5.30 -8.15
CA VAL A 752 40.32 3.93 -7.70
C VAL A 752 40.21 2.92 -8.87
N ALA A 753 39.99 3.39 -10.11
CA ALA A 753 39.98 2.58 -11.30
C ALA A 753 41.37 2.39 -11.84
N THR A 754 42.16 1.48 -11.26
CA THR A 754 43.49 1.19 -11.74
C THR A 754 43.50 0.68 -13.19
N GLY A 755 44.29 1.32 -14.06
CA GLY A 755 44.53 0.88 -15.43
C GLY A 755 43.40 1.18 -16.41
N ASN A 756 42.44 2.01 -16.06
CA ASN A 756 41.29 2.38 -16.93
C ASN A 756 40.47 1.19 -17.41
N SER A 757 40.40 0.13 -16.61
CA SER A 757 39.55 -1.04 -16.89
C SER A 757 38.08 -0.65 -16.91
N PRO A 758 37.31 -1.14 -17.86
CA PRO A 758 35.88 -1.02 -17.82
C PRO A 758 35.28 -1.65 -16.55
N GLY A 759 34.23 -1.03 -16.06
CA GLY A 759 33.39 -1.54 -14.95
C GLY A 759 31.96 -1.04 -15.13
N TYR A 760 31.13 -1.25 -14.14
CA TYR A 760 29.84 -0.59 -14.07
C TYR A 760 29.91 0.59 -13.11
N SER A 761 29.40 1.74 -13.55
CA SER A 761 29.33 2.93 -12.70
C SER A 761 27.96 3.58 -12.80
N THR A 762 27.55 4.20 -11.70
CA THR A 762 26.41 5.12 -11.68
C THR A 762 26.82 6.43 -12.38
N LYS A 763 26.77 6.46 -13.69
CA LYS A 763 27.40 7.36 -14.66
C LYS A 763 28.90 7.13 -14.83
N LEU A 764 29.40 7.21 -16.05
CA LEU A 764 30.82 7.16 -16.37
C LEU A 764 31.50 8.52 -16.18
N VAL A 765 30.72 9.60 -16.32
CA VAL A 765 31.16 10.99 -16.23
C VAL A 765 30.19 11.78 -15.37
N GLY A 766 30.72 12.60 -14.47
CA GLY A 766 29.91 13.45 -13.57
C GLY A 766 29.25 12.66 -12.44
N ASN A 767 28.30 13.28 -11.80
CA ASN A 767 27.59 12.72 -10.66
C ASN A 767 26.38 11.87 -11.12
N TYR A 768 25.94 10.95 -10.25
CA TYR A 768 24.67 10.24 -10.47
C TYR A 768 23.47 11.20 -10.39
N PRO A 769 22.33 10.86 -10.99
CA PRO A 769 21.12 11.69 -10.89
C PRO A 769 20.46 11.57 -9.52
N ASP A 770 19.86 12.67 -9.04
CA ASP A 770 19.00 12.69 -7.87
C ASP A 770 17.73 11.85 -8.11
N LYS A 771 16.98 11.55 -7.05
CA LYS A 771 15.66 10.89 -7.07
C LYS A 771 15.64 9.58 -7.84
N THR A 772 16.64 8.77 -7.71
CA THR A 772 16.73 7.56 -8.50
C THR A 772 16.75 6.30 -7.64
N THR A 773 16.10 5.25 -8.13
CA THR A 773 16.33 3.88 -7.68
C THR A 773 16.63 3.04 -8.90
N SER A 774 17.79 2.42 -8.93
CA SER A 774 18.26 1.67 -10.08
C SER A 774 18.93 0.36 -9.68
N TYR A 775 18.73 -0.65 -10.50
CA TYR A 775 19.18 -2.02 -10.27
C TYR A 775 20.20 -2.45 -11.32
N LEU A 776 21.26 -3.09 -10.87
CA LEU A 776 22.22 -3.77 -11.73
C LEU A 776 22.14 -5.27 -11.43
N VAL A 777 21.53 -6.04 -12.36
CA VAL A 777 21.13 -7.43 -12.17
C VAL A 777 22.16 -8.37 -12.77
N SER A 778 22.61 -9.35 -11.97
CA SER A 778 23.56 -10.39 -12.40
C SER A 778 22.91 -11.43 -13.31
N GLN A 779 23.74 -12.27 -13.90
CA GLN A 779 23.31 -13.53 -14.51
C GLN A 779 22.65 -14.46 -13.47
N CYS A 780 22.05 -15.56 -13.96
CA CYS A 780 21.40 -16.57 -13.13
C CYS A 780 22.42 -17.66 -12.78
N TYR A 781 22.54 -18.01 -11.51
CA TYR A 781 23.52 -19.00 -11.03
C TYR A 781 22.84 -20.22 -10.42
N ASN A 782 23.31 -21.41 -10.81
CA ASN A 782 22.89 -22.65 -10.18
C ASN A 782 23.87 -23.02 -9.05
N LEU A 783 23.43 -22.87 -7.82
CA LEU A 783 24.22 -23.16 -6.61
C LEU A 783 23.98 -24.58 -6.06
N SER A 784 23.10 -25.38 -6.64
CA SER A 784 22.65 -26.68 -6.07
C SER A 784 23.80 -27.67 -5.88
N ASN A 785 24.84 -27.58 -6.70
CA ASN A 785 25.98 -28.50 -6.68
C ASN A 785 27.23 -27.86 -6.04
N TYR A 786 27.09 -26.73 -5.33
CA TYR A 786 28.24 -26.05 -4.77
C TYR A 786 28.11 -25.87 -3.25
N SER A 787 29.19 -26.17 -2.54
CA SER A 787 29.36 -25.86 -1.12
C SER A 787 30.22 -24.61 -0.95
N ASN A 788 30.14 -23.98 0.21
CA ASN A 788 30.90 -22.78 0.56
C ASN A 788 30.77 -21.67 -0.51
N ALA A 789 29.57 -21.53 -1.09
CA ALA A 789 29.31 -20.51 -2.08
C ALA A 789 29.47 -19.11 -1.46
N LYS A 790 30.09 -18.20 -2.20
CA LYS A 790 30.25 -16.80 -1.82
C LYS A 790 30.18 -15.88 -3.04
N VAL A 791 29.76 -14.66 -2.85
CA VAL A 791 29.90 -13.56 -3.81
C VAL A 791 31.15 -12.75 -3.49
N SER A 792 31.80 -12.26 -4.53
CA SER A 792 32.88 -11.29 -4.38
C SER A 792 32.88 -10.31 -5.55
N PHE A 793 33.21 -9.05 -5.28
CA PHE A 793 33.37 -7.99 -6.28
C PHE A 793 34.25 -6.87 -5.73
N ASP A 794 34.84 -6.11 -6.63
CA ASP A 794 35.54 -4.90 -6.30
C ASP A 794 34.58 -3.71 -6.43
N MET A 795 34.54 -2.85 -5.41
CA MET A 795 33.71 -1.67 -5.41
C MET A 795 34.41 -0.47 -4.80
N ALA A 796 34.16 0.70 -5.39
CA ALA A 796 34.45 2.01 -4.81
C ALA A 796 33.18 2.86 -4.88
N PHE A 797 32.95 3.72 -3.91
CA PHE A 797 31.80 4.60 -3.91
C PHE A 797 32.06 5.94 -3.22
N ASP A 798 31.42 6.96 -3.76
CA ASP A 798 31.34 8.32 -3.26
C ASP A 798 29.86 8.71 -3.28
N LEU A 799 29.21 8.61 -2.14
CA LEU A 799 27.78 8.78 -1.94
C LEU A 799 27.50 9.85 -0.90
N GLU A 800 26.35 10.48 -0.94
CA GLU A 800 25.91 11.33 0.16
C GLU A 800 25.73 10.48 1.44
N PRO A 801 26.36 10.88 2.56
CA PRO A 801 26.29 10.11 3.80
C PRO A 801 24.85 10.00 4.31
N ASN A 802 24.41 8.75 4.55
CA ASN A 802 23.09 8.37 5.09
C ASN A 802 21.88 8.61 4.16
N TRP A 803 21.98 9.47 3.16
CA TRP A 803 20.85 9.77 2.25
C TRP A 803 20.85 8.87 1.02
N ASP A 804 22.04 8.69 0.42
CA ASP A 804 22.23 7.83 -0.74
C ASP A 804 22.87 6.52 -0.34
N ILE A 805 22.31 5.43 -0.85
CA ILE A 805 22.70 4.09 -0.45
C ILE A 805 22.85 3.15 -1.63
N ILE A 806 23.68 2.12 -1.42
CA ILE A 806 23.68 0.93 -2.25
C ILE A 806 23.65 -0.31 -1.37
N TYR A 807 22.92 -1.34 -1.79
CA TYR A 807 22.91 -2.62 -1.12
C TYR A 807 22.80 -3.76 -2.12
N PHE A 808 23.03 -4.98 -1.67
CA PHE A 808 23.08 -6.17 -2.49
C PHE A 808 22.00 -7.15 -2.09
N GLU A 809 21.24 -7.64 -3.07
CA GLU A 809 20.09 -8.52 -2.86
C GLU A 809 20.20 -9.80 -3.68
N TYR A 810 19.46 -10.82 -3.26
CA TYR A 810 19.28 -12.04 -4.02
C TYR A 810 17.81 -12.40 -4.20
N SER A 811 17.55 -13.18 -5.25
CA SER A 811 16.26 -13.81 -5.53
C SER A 811 16.49 -15.27 -5.92
N THR A 812 15.61 -16.16 -5.45
CA THR A 812 15.58 -17.58 -5.82
C THR A 812 14.31 -17.96 -6.58
N ASN A 813 13.48 -16.98 -6.93
CA ASN A 813 12.18 -17.14 -7.59
C ASN A 813 12.06 -16.25 -8.84
N ASN A 814 13.13 -16.18 -9.63
CA ASN A 814 13.19 -15.41 -10.90
C ASN A 814 12.91 -13.92 -10.75
N GLY A 815 13.34 -13.29 -9.64
CA GLY A 815 13.15 -11.87 -9.40
C GLY A 815 11.77 -11.47 -8.91
N ALA A 816 10.89 -12.42 -8.57
CA ALA A 816 9.57 -12.12 -8.04
C ALA A 816 9.65 -11.47 -6.65
N THR A 817 10.59 -11.92 -5.82
CA THR A 817 10.92 -11.27 -4.55
C THR A 817 12.44 -11.17 -4.38
N TRP A 818 12.87 -10.15 -3.66
CA TRP A 818 14.27 -9.84 -3.40
C TRP A 818 14.54 -9.71 -1.91
N THR A 819 15.64 -10.28 -1.46
CA THR A 819 16.06 -10.27 -0.05
C THR A 819 17.45 -9.68 0.05
N PRO A 820 17.69 -8.63 0.87
CA PRO A 820 19.02 -8.10 1.10
C PRO A 820 19.95 -9.15 1.72
N LEU A 821 21.16 -9.31 1.15
CA LEU A 821 22.15 -10.31 1.55
C LEU A 821 23.05 -9.78 2.67
N GLY A 822 23.11 -10.49 3.78
CA GLY A 822 24.06 -10.21 4.86
C GLY A 822 23.70 -9.00 5.72
N ASN A 823 24.60 -8.69 6.65
CA ASN A 823 24.51 -7.57 7.58
C ASN A 823 25.81 -6.76 7.59
N MET A 824 25.82 -5.62 8.29
CA MET A 824 27.00 -4.79 8.48
C MET A 824 28.19 -5.62 9.01
N GLY A 825 29.36 -5.42 8.41
CA GLY A 825 30.59 -6.14 8.79
C GLY A 825 31.81 -5.60 8.09
N SER A 826 33.01 -6.01 8.54
CA SER A 826 34.29 -5.47 8.06
C SER A 826 34.58 -5.71 6.57
N THR A 827 33.94 -6.69 5.96
CA THR A 827 34.10 -7.04 4.54
C THR A 827 32.79 -6.89 3.74
N TRP A 828 31.76 -6.31 4.35
CA TRP A 828 30.45 -6.14 3.75
C TRP A 828 29.92 -4.71 4.02
N TYR A 829 28.65 -4.50 4.34
CA TYR A 829 28.07 -3.17 4.55
C TYR A 829 28.80 -2.33 5.60
N ASN A 830 28.85 -1.01 5.39
CA ASN A 830 29.45 -0.07 6.33
C ASN A 830 28.42 0.63 7.23
N SER A 831 27.13 0.40 7.02
CA SER A 831 26.05 1.03 7.80
C SER A 831 24.95 0.03 8.14
N SER A 832 24.44 0.13 9.38
CA SER A 832 23.25 -0.59 9.88
C SER A 832 22.12 0.36 10.26
N ARG A 833 22.15 1.61 9.79
CA ARG A 833 21.09 2.58 10.07
C ARG A 833 19.78 2.13 9.47
N ILE A 834 18.70 2.31 10.23
CA ILE A 834 17.32 2.06 9.83
C ILE A 834 16.69 3.35 9.30
N PRO A 835 15.57 3.29 8.60
CA PRO A 835 14.88 4.48 8.10
C PRO A 835 14.58 5.49 9.20
N ASP A 836 14.97 6.75 8.97
CA ASP A 836 14.65 7.89 9.82
C ASP A 836 14.37 9.09 8.90
N THR A 837 13.29 9.81 9.16
CA THR A 837 12.85 10.95 8.35
C THR A 837 13.78 12.17 8.45
N ASN A 838 14.63 12.21 9.48
CA ASN A 838 15.50 13.38 9.74
C ASN A 838 16.89 13.24 9.17
N ASP A 839 17.40 12.02 8.97
CA ASP A 839 18.80 11.86 8.54
C ASP A 839 19.11 10.57 7.76
N CYS A 840 18.16 9.70 7.49
CA CYS A 840 18.39 8.49 6.69
C CYS A 840 17.10 7.91 6.11
N PHE A 841 16.45 8.63 5.24
CA PHE A 841 15.17 8.22 4.67
C PHE A 841 15.24 6.90 3.89
N ASN A 842 16.32 6.69 3.11
CA ASN A 842 16.48 5.51 2.24
C ASN A 842 17.11 4.31 2.93
N CYS A 843 17.60 4.43 4.17
CA CYS A 843 18.28 3.35 4.89
C CYS A 843 17.39 2.14 5.10
N ILE A 844 17.98 0.94 4.96
CA ILE A 844 17.27 -0.35 5.12
C ILE A 844 17.79 -1.19 6.30
N GLY A 845 18.71 -0.67 7.11
CA GLY A 845 19.34 -1.39 8.21
C GLY A 845 20.59 -2.19 7.81
N ARG A 846 20.95 -2.22 6.52
CA ARG A 846 22.08 -2.96 5.95
C ARG A 846 22.42 -2.44 4.57
N GLN A 847 23.34 -1.50 4.49
CA GLN A 847 23.72 -0.81 3.25
C GLN A 847 25.14 -0.30 3.27
N TRP A 848 25.67 0.06 2.09
CA TRP A 848 26.79 0.98 1.94
C TRP A 848 26.24 2.37 1.71
N THR A 849 26.88 3.35 2.34
CA THR A 849 26.58 4.78 2.20
C THR A 849 27.88 5.56 2.33
N GLY A 850 27.89 6.83 1.96
CA GLY A 850 29.05 7.69 2.10
C GLY A 850 29.45 7.95 3.55
N ASP A 851 30.59 8.58 3.72
CA ASP A 851 31.00 9.21 4.96
C ASP A 851 31.34 10.70 4.70
N TYR A 852 31.56 11.47 5.73
CA TYR A 852 31.82 12.92 5.60
C TYR A 852 33.28 13.23 5.25
N THR A 853 34.02 12.28 4.68
CA THR A 853 35.41 12.48 4.26
C THR A 853 35.48 12.95 2.80
N THR A 854 36.60 13.54 2.42
CA THR A 854 36.85 13.97 1.04
C THR A 854 37.36 12.84 0.13
N ALA A 855 37.67 11.68 0.68
CA ALA A 855 38.04 10.48 -0.04
C ALA A 855 36.83 9.64 -0.39
N PRO A 856 36.87 8.79 -1.46
CA PRO A 856 35.82 7.85 -1.73
C PRO A 856 35.57 6.92 -0.53
N ALA A 857 34.32 6.89 -0.03
CA ALA A 857 33.98 6.21 1.22
C ALA A 857 34.14 4.68 1.14
N GLY A 858 33.97 4.11 -0.01
CA GLY A 858 34.00 2.66 -0.23
C GLY A 858 35.30 2.15 -0.84
N GLY A 859 36.29 3.01 -1.01
CA GLY A 859 37.65 2.59 -1.30
C GLY A 859 38.37 2.18 -0.03
N ASN A 860 39.68 1.92 -0.11
CA ASN A 860 40.47 1.73 1.10
C ASN A 860 40.82 3.07 1.82
N GLY A 861 40.06 4.10 1.57
CA GLY A 861 40.22 5.44 2.12
C GLY A 861 41.47 6.18 1.64
N ASN A 862 42.28 5.56 0.84
CA ASN A 862 43.56 6.07 0.35
C ASN A 862 43.57 6.05 -1.19
N ASN A 863 43.20 7.16 -1.77
CA ASN A 863 43.67 7.59 -3.09
C ASN A 863 43.93 6.47 -4.09
N GLY A 864 42.91 5.73 -4.49
CA GLY A 864 43.02 5.03 -5.73
C GLY A 864 42.86 3.51 -5.74
N ASN A 865 42.55 2.87 -4.65
CA ASN A 865 42.36 1.42 -4.66
C ASN A 865 40.93 1.02 -4.37
N LYS A 866 40.28 0.34 -5.33
CA LYS A 866 39.05 -0.37 -5.11
C LYS A 866 39.18 -1.34 -3.94
N ARG A 867 38.14 -1.47 -3.14
CA ARG A 867 38.08 -2.46 -2.07
C ARG A 867 37.35 -3.70 -2.55
N ASN A 868 37.89 -4.88 -2.24
CA ASN A 868 37.18 -6.13 -2.45
C ASN A 868 36.15 -6.35 -1.34
N TYR A 869 34.92 -6.62 -1.74
CA TYR A 869 33.81 -7.01 -0.87
C TYR A 869 33.50 -8.47 -1.12
N SER A 870 33.26 -9.23 -0.06
CA SER A 870 32.94 -10.65 -0.15
C SER A 870 32.02 -11.08 0.96
N HIS A 871 31.01 -11.90 0.61
CA HIS A 871 30.04 -12.44 1.55
C HIS A 871 29.65 -13.88 1.24
N SER A 872 29.38 -14.67 2.27
CA SER A 872 28.88 -16.04 2.13
C SER A 872 27.47 -16.04 1.54
N LEU A 873 27.17 -17.02 0.69
CA LEU A 873 25.85 -17.27 0.14
C LEU A 873 25.09 -18.38 0.91
N ALA A 874 25.49 -18.66 2.17
CA ALA A 874 24.83 -19.69 2.98
C ALA A 874 23.33 -19.41 3.17
N GLU A 875 22.90 -18.16 3.27
CA GLU A 875 21.49 -17.76 3.39
C GLU A 875 20.70 -17.89 2.08
N VAL A 876 21.38 -17.97 0.93
CA VAL A 876 20.74 -18.28 -0.38
C VAL A 876 20.46 -19.78 -0.52
N GLY A 877 21.24 -20.62 0.17
CA GLY A 877 21.15 -22.06 0.12
C GLY A 877 21.54 -22.67 -1.23
N ALA A 878 21.15 -23.92 -1.44
CA ALA A 878 21.42 -24.69 -2.66
C ALA A 878 20.40 -24.37 -3.79
N ALA A 879 20.17 -23.10 -4.07
CA ALA A 879 19.21 -22.67 -5.07
C ALA A 879 19.66 -23.09 -6.49
N SER A 880 18.75 -23.71 -7.24
CA SER A 880 19.00 -24.06 -8.65
C SER A 880 18.99 -22.84 -9.57
N ASN A 881 18.41 -21.73 -9.12
CA ASN A 881 18.34 -20.47 -9.84
C ASN A 881 18.44 -19.31 -8.86
N ALA A 882 19.65 -18.83 -8.61
CA ALA A 882 19.92 -17.64 -7.80
C ALA A 882 20.30 -16.49 -8.71
N ILE A 883 19.64 -15.34 -8.52
CA ILE A 883 19.93 -14.09 -9.21
C ILE A 883 20.30 -13.06 -8.16
N PHE A 884 21.24 -12.20 -8.46
CA PHE A 884 21.70 -11.15 -7.57
C PHE A 884 21.52 -9.78 -8.20
N ARG A 885 21.38 -8.74 -7.38
CA ARG A 885 21.41 -7.38 -7.89
C ARG A 885 22.03 -6.41 -6.90
N PHE A 886 22.64 -5.37 -7.44
CA PHE A 886 22.94 -4.16 -6.71
C PHE A 886 21.74 -3.23 -6.82
N THR A 887 21.26 -2.73 -5.70
CA THR A 887 20.19 -1.75 -5.62
C THR A 887 20.79 -0.44 -5.17
N PHE A 888 20.74 0.54 -6.05
CA PHE A 888 21.22 1.91 -5.80
C PHE A 888 20.01 2.83 -5.62
N ILE A 889 20.05 3.64 -4.56
CA ILE A 889 18.99 4.62 -4.26
C ILE A 889 19.69 5.95 -3.95
N ALA A 890 19.29 6.99 -4.67
CA ALA A 890 19.62 8.37 -4.36
C ALA A 890 18.38 9.16 -4.01
N ASP A 891 18.51 10.05 -3.04
CA ASP A 891 17.47 10.97 -2.65
C ASP A 891 17.35 12.17 -3.60
N GLU A 892 16.88 13.28 -3.13
CA GLU A 892 16.46 14.41 -3.94
C GLU A 892 17.52 15.48 -4.15
N ALA A 893 18.66 15.38 -3.47
CA ALA A 893 19.68 16.41 -3.48
C ALA A 893 21.08 15.87 -3.16
N SER A 894 22.09 16.70 -3.37
CA SER A 894 23.49 16.46 -2.93
C SER A 894 24.19 15.26 -3.56
N ASN A 895 23.90 14.96 -4.83
CA ASN A 895 24.54 13.88 -5.57
C ASN A 895 26.07 13.97 -5.59
N GLN A 896 26.71 12.83 -5.56
CA GLN A 896 28.16 12.65 -5.59
C GLN A 896 28.60 11.87 -6.84
N GLU A 897 29.85 11.41 -6.90
CA GLU A 897 30.37 10.68 -8.05
C GLU A 897 29.81 9.25 -8.18
N GLY A 898 29.22 8.69 -7.10
CA GLY A 898 28.44 7.46 -7.12
C GLY A 898 29.23 6.18 -6.84
N VAL A 899 28.94 5.13 -7.58
CA VAL A 899 29.45 3.79 -7.37
C VAL A 899 30.19 3.31 -8.61
N PHE A 900 31.31 2.59 -8.42
CA PHE A 900 32.02 1.84 -9.44
C PHE A 900 32.19 0.40 -8.98
N ILE A 901 31.82 -0.56 -9.84
CA ILE A 901 31.88 -2.00 -9.56
C ILE A 901 32.66 -2.69 -10.66
N ASP A 902 33.54 -3.64 -10.25
CA ASP A 902 34.36 -4.44 -11.13
C ASP A 902 34.58 -5.85 -10.54
N ASN A 903 35.11 -6.77 -11.33
CA ASN A 903 35.55 -8.11 -10.91
C ASN A 903 34.48 -8.91 -10.14
N PHE A 904 33.24 -8.87 -10.62
CA PHE A 904 32.15 -9.61 -10.01
C PHE A 904 32.28 -11.11 -10.22
N VAL A 905 32.19 -11.90 -9.16
CA VAL A 905 32.25 -13.36 -9.23
C VAL A 905 31.38 -14.03 -8.17
N ILE A 906 30.69 -15.06 -8.59
CA ILE A 906 30.10 -16.05 -7.69
C ILE A 906 31.05 -17.24 -7.65
N GLN A 907 31.54 -17.57 -6.46
CA GLN A 907 32.52 -18.64 -6.21
C GLN A 907 31.87 -19.74 -5.41
N GLY A 908 32.32 -20.99 -5.59
CA GLY A 908 31.89 -22.13 -4.82
C GLY A 908 32.78 -23.32 -5.06
N THR A 909 32.85 -24.21 -4.09
CA THR A 909 33.51 -25.49 -4.22
C THR A 909 32.49 -26.48 -4.75
N LEU A 910 32.79 -27.13 -5.88
CA LEU A 910 31.90 -28.17 -6.38
C LEU A 910 31.70 -29.20 -5.28
N ALA A 911 30.50 -29.37 -4.81
CA ALA A 911 30.17 -30.38 -3.81
C ALA A 911 30.40 -31.72 -4.47
N ASN A 912 31.46 -32.42 -4.08
CA ASN A 912 31.46 -33.84 -4.26
C ASN A 912 30.30 -34.32 -3.38
N GLU A 913 29.23 -34.78 -3.98
CA GLU A 913 28.30 -35.61 -3.23
C GLU A 913 29.11 -36.74 -2.60
N THR A 914 29.25 -36.73 -1.31
CA THR A 914 29.68 -37.93 -0.59
C THR A 914 28.50 -38.88 -0.67
N ASN A 915 28.38 -39.54 -1.78
CA ASN A 915 27.37 -40.59 -2.00
C ASN A 915 27.73 -41.87 -1.20
N ASN A 916 28.18 -41.65 0.02
CA ASN A 916 28.49 -42.73 0.93
C ASN A 916 27.18 -43.26 1.53
N PHE A 917 27.16 -44.55 1.75
CA PHE A 917 26.06 -45.20 2.46
C PHE A 917 26.17 -44.91 3.97
N ASP A 918 25.06 -44.71 4.64
CA ASP A 918 25.02 -44.40 6.07
C ASP A 918 25.59 -45.56 6.94
N LYS A 919 25.49 -46.77 6.43
CA LYS A 919 26.12 -47.95 6.96
C LYS A 919 26.60 -48.78 5.77
N PHE A 920 27.91 -48.99 5.67
CA PHE A 920 28.51 -49.90 4.66
C PHE A 920 29.69 -50.67 5.26
N GLU A 921 29.51 -51.98 5.43
CA GLU A 921 30.48 -52.89 6.03
C GLU A 921 30.78 -54.05 5.11
N ILE A 922 32.03 -54.51 5.11
CA ILE A 922 32.53 -55.67 4.37
C ILE A 922 33.32 -56.52 5.35
N PHE A 923 32.83 -57.74 5.63
CA PHE A 923 33.47 -58.61 6.61
C PHE A 923 33.35 -60.08 6.23
N PRO A 924 34.44 -60.88 6.35
CA PRO A 924 35.80 -60.47 6.63
C PRO A 924 36.49 -59.82 5.43
N ASN A 925 37.36 -58.83 5.68
CA ASN A 925 38.29 -58.26 4.69
C ASN A 925 39.63 -57.97 5.37
N PRO A 926 40.69 -58.77 5.13
CA PRO A 926 40.86 -59.82 4.11
C PRO A 926 40.01 -61.07 4.29
N SER A 927 39.70 -61.79 3.18
CA SER A 927 38.89 -62.97 3.13
C SER A 927 39.54 -64.08 2.33
N ASN A 928 39.09 -65.35 2.48
CA ASN A 928 39.44 -66.44 1.58
C ASN A 928 38.52 -66.55 0.39
N GLY A 929 38.14 -65.38 -0.15
CA GLY A 929 37.26 -65.27 -1.29
C GLY A 929 35.78 -65.18 -0.93
N LYS A 930 35.40 -65.34 0.35
CA LYS A 930 34.03 -65.17 0.84
C LYS A 930 33.93 -64.05 1.86
N PHE A 931 33.01 -63.14 1.64
CA PHE A 931 32.75 -62.01 2.54
C PHE A 931 31.29 -61.53 2.41
N ALA A 932 30.76 -61.00 3.52
CA ALA A 932 29.46 -60.41 3.52
C ALA A 932 29.56 -58.89 3.29
N ILE A 933 28.57 -58.37 2.59
CA ILE A 933 28.37 -56.92 2.41
C ILE A 933 27.08 -56.52 3.10
N THR A 934 27.16 -55.57 4.05
CA THR A 934 25.99 -55.00 4.72
C THR A 934 25.93 -53.50 4.42
N LEU A 935 24.79 -53.01 3.98
CA LEU A 935 24.57 -51.57 3.81
C LEU A 935 23.09 -51.16 3.99
N SER A 936 22.84 -49.95 4.40
CA SER A 936 21.50 -49.39 4.58
C SER A 936 20.96 -48.91 3.24
N THR A 937 20.00 -49.66 2.68
CA THR A 937 19.26 -49.27 1.48
C THR A 937 17.98 -50.07 1.37
N ASP A 938 16.96 -49.50 0.75
CA ASP A 938 15.68 -50.10 0.39
C ASP A 938 15.52 -50.32 -1.12
N GLN A 939 16.59 -50.10 -1.89
CA GLN A 939 16.61 -50.14 -3.34
C GLN A 939 17.54 -51.23 -3.87
N GLU A 940 17.36 -51.62 -5.14
CA GLU A 940 18.24 -52.52 -5.86
C GLU A 940 19.70 -52.15 -5.63
N VAL A 941 20.54 -53.13 -5.32
CA VAL A 941 22.01 -53.01 -5.15
C VAL A 941 22.72 -53.65 -6.32
N LYS A 942 23.57 -52.89 -7.01
CA LYS A 942 24.49 -53.37 -8.02
C LYS A 942 25.89 -53.45 -7.42
N ILE A 943 26.52 -54.62 -7.55
CA ILE A 943 27.90 -54.87 -7.10
C ILE A 943 28.75 -55.20 -8.32
N GLN A 944 29.88 -54.54 -8.47
CA GLN A 944 30.89 -54.79 -9.48
C GLN A 944 32.25 -54.88 -8.78
N ILE A 945 33.05 -55.90 -9.15
CA ILE A 945 34.40 -56.06 -8.60
C ILE A 945 35.38 -56.15 -9.75
N TYR A 946 36.48 -55.41 -9.60
CA TYR A 946 37.53 -55.28 -10.61
C TYR A 946 38.87 -55.69 -10.04
N ASP A 947 39.73 -56.31 -10.87
CA ASP A 947 41.14 -56.44 -10.54
C ASP A 947 41.88 -55.09 -10.69
N LEU A 948 43.14 -55.01 -10.28
CA LEU A 948 43.94 -53.77 -10.36
C LEU A 948 44.25 -53.36 -11.81
N GLY A 949 44.04 -54.22 -12.78
CA GLY A 949 44.11 -53.94 -14.21
C GLY A 949 42.83 -53.35 -14.78
N GLY A 950 41.76 -53.21 -13.98
CA GLY A 950 40.44 -52.66 -14.41
C GLY A 950 39.53 -53.72 -15.07
N ARG A 951 39.89 -54.98 -15.08
CA ARG A 951 39.07 -56.07 -15.65
C ARG A 951 37.96 -56.41 -14.61
N ASN A 952 36.69 -56.44 -15.04
CA ASN A 952 35.55 -56.88 -14.24
C ASN A 952 35.66 -58.40 -13.98
N VAL A 953 35.72 -58.80 -12.69
CA VAL A 953 35.82 -60.17 -12.23
C VAL A 953 34.54 -60.69 -11.58
N PHE A 954 33.62 -59.79 -11.23
CA PHE A 954 32.31 -60.09 -10.68
C PHE A 954 31.36 -58.93 -10.92
N GLU A 955 30.11 -59.23 -11.38
CA GLU A 955 29.02 -58.25 -11.46
C GLU A 955 27.71 -58.93 -11.13
N LYS A 956 26.91 -58.34 -10.23
CA LYS A 956 25.60 -58.86 -9.90
C LYS A 956 24.72 -57.75 -9.34
N LYS A 957 23.41 -57.83 -9.65
CA LYS A 957 22.34 -57.00 -9.10
C LYS A 957 21.52 -57.83 -8.12
N TYR A 958 21.09 -57.18 -7.05
CA TYR A 958 20.32 -57.77 -5.98
C TYR A 958 19.09 -56.92 -5.68
N GLU A 959 17.94 -57.56 -5.61
CA GLU A 959 16.74 -56.93 -5.05
C GLU A 959 16.85 -56.90 -3.53
N VAL A 960 16.41 -55.79 -2.95
CA VAL A 960 16.42 -55.59 -1.48
C VAL A 960 14.99 -55.60 -0.97
N ASN A 961 14.72 -56.50 -0.02
CA ASN A 961 13.43 -56.59 0.67
C ASN A 961 13.61 -56.14 2.12
N GLY A 962 13.39 -54.85 2.38
CA GLY A 962 13.57 -54.22 3.65
C GLY A 962 14.42 -52.96 3.59
N SER A 963 14.93 -52.49 4.71
CA SER A 963 15.75 -51.26 4.83
C SER A 963 17.24 -51.50 4.89
N GLU A 964 17.68 -52.77 4.83
CA GLU A 964 19.10 -53.16 4.91
C GLU A 964 19.40 -54.28 3.90
N PHE A 965 20.47 -54.13 3.12
CA PHE A 965 21.05 -55.15 2.29
C PHE A 965 22.11 -55.90 3.08
N ASN A 966 22.00 -57.23 3.09
CA ASN A 966 23.00 -58.11 3.68
C ASN A 966 23.14 -59.38 2.85
N ASN A 967 24.25 -59.47 2.12
CA ASN A 967 24.49 -60.61 1.21
C ASN A 967 25.95 -61.05 1.24
N GLU A 968 26.17 -62.37 1.16
CA GLU A 968 27.48 -62.97 0.99
C GLU A 968 27.90 -62.99 -0.49
N ILE A 969 29.12 -62.52 -0.72
CA ILE A 969 29.78 -62.58 -2.04
C ILE A 969 30.81 -63.70 -2.02
N ASP A 970 30.74 -64.57 -3.00
CA ASP A 970 31.68 -65.66 -3.20
C ASP A 970 32.58 -65.39 -4.38
N LEU A 971 33.86 -65.17 -4.15
CA LEU A 971 34.97 -64.98 -5.08
C LEU A 971 36.01 -66.06 -4.91
N SER A 972 35.70 -67.21 -4.34
CA SER A 972 36.65 -68.29 -4.10
C SER A 972 37.30 -68.88 -5.40
N ASN A 973 36.79 -68.57 -6.54
CA ASN A 973 37.29 -69.01 -7.86
C ASN A 973 38.26 -67.95 -8.51
N ILE A 974 38.61 -66.88 -7.83
CA ILE A 974 39.59 -65.88 -8.36
C ILE A 974 40.92 -65.97 -7.65
N SER A 975 41.99 -65.50 -8.28
CA SER A 975 43.34 -65.53 -7.70
C SER A 975 43.44 -64.66 -6.45
N SER A 976 44.30 -65.07 -5.49
CA SER A 976 44.63 -64.20 -4.35
C SER A 976 45.20 -62.85 -4.83
N GLY A 977 44.74 -61.79 -4.23
CA GLY A 977 45.08 -60.42 -4.68
C GLY A 977 44.22 -59.34 -4.09
N VAL A 978 44.50 -58.12 -4.57
CA VAL A 978 43.70 -56.93 -4.20
C VAL A 978 42.72 -56.61 -5.33
N TYR A 979 41.49 -56.34 -4.97
CA TYR A 979 40.40 -56.02 -5.89
C TYR A 979 39.70 -54.75 -5.45
N ILE A 980 39.04 -54.04 -6.38
CA ILE A 980 38.21 -52.86 -6.13
C ILE A 980 36.74 -53.26 -6.28
N LEU A 981 36.01 -53.18 -5.19
CA LEU A 981 34.57 -53.38 -5.15
C LEU A 981 33.90 -52.05 -5.32
N ASN A 982 33.04 -51.93 -6.32
CA ASN A 982 32.12 -50.82 -6.53
C ASN A 982 30.69 -51.26 -6.19
N ILE A 983 30.01 -50.51 -5.37
CA ILE A 983 28.62 -50.75 -5.04
C ILE A 983 27.80 -49.51 -5.37
N GLU A 984 26.63 -49.75 -5.96
CA GLU A 984 25.71 -48.73 -6.44
C GLU A 984 24.29 -49.11 -6.01
N SER A 985 23.57 -48.19 -5.40
CA SER A 985 22.14 -48.33 -5.07
C SER A 985 21.46 -46.95 -5.11
N LYS A 986 20.39 -46.79 -5.89
CA LYS A 986 19.71 -45.53 -6.12
C LYS A 986 20.71 -44.51 -6.70
N ASN A 987 20.97 -43.41 -6.01
CA ASN A 987 21.91 -42.37 -6.40
C ASN A 987 23.22 -42.43 -5.59
N LYS A 988 23.43 -43.46 -4.74
CA LYS A 988 24.62 -43.64 -3.92
C LYS A 988 25.57 -44.62 -4.61
N LYS A 989 26.85 -44.30 -4.60
CA LYS A 989 27.91 -45.15 -5.17
C LYS A 989 29.16 -45.03 -4.33
N GLU A 990 29.69 -46.20 -3.93
CA GLU A 990 30.89 -46.24 -3.10
C GLU A 990 31.84 -47.34 -3.60
N SER A 991 33.15 -47.07 -3.45
CA SER A 991 34.23 -48.03 -3.83
C SER A 991 35.02 -48.39 -2.61
N ARG A 992 35.28 -49.68 -2.44
CA ARG A 992 36.11 -50.23 -1.37
C ARG A 992 37.16 -51.20 -1.90
N ARG A 993 38.28 -51.24 -1.23
CA ARG A 993 39.33 -52.24 -1.49
C ARG A 993 38.96 -53.54 -0.75
N ILE A 994 38.99 -54.67 -1.43
CA ILE A 994 38.86 -55.98 -0.87
C ILE A 994 40.15 -56.78 -1.10
N ILE A 995 40.47 -57.66 -0.20
CA ILE A 995 41.69 -58.48 -0.23
C ILE A 995 41.22 -59.93 -0.15
N VAL A 996 41.60 -60.76 -1.20
CA VAL A 996 41.41 -62.18 -1.24
C VAL A 996 42.74 -62.89 -1.01
N ASN A 997 42.84 -63.70 0.05
CA ASN A 997 44.04 -64.42 0.48
C ASN A 997 44.26 -65.70 -0.33
#